data_fb894d134c1af77296db4cdf6206aa4f
#
_entry.id   fb894d134c1af77296db4cdf6206aa4f
#
_cell.length_a   1.000
_cell.length_b   1.000
_cell.length_c   1.000
_cell.angle_alpha   90.00
_cell.angle_beta   90.00
_cell.angle_gamma   90.00
#
_symmetry.space_group_name_H-M   'P 1'
#
loop_
_entity.id
_entity.type
_entity.pdbx_description
1 polymer ?
#
loop_
_entity_poly.entity_id
_entity_poly.type
_entity_poly.pdbx_seq_one_letter_code
_entity_poly.pdbx_strand_id
1 'polypeptide(L)'
;MKLKRGIIALGLLSAVSLQSWAQQLKGVVIDKNSKETLIGAVISIEGTDVKAVTDVNGNFSFDGLKDGTYTLYIKYVGYKTLKIDGVQMKDANLTIALQPDEQQLKGVTVTAVERRNTDAAMIQVAKSSPVIVSNVSAQEISRTQDTNAGEVIRRVPGVSLIDDKFVMVRGLSQRYNNVWVNGGAVPSSEADSRAFSFDIIPSSQIDNLTIVKSPTAEYPADYSGGFIIVNTKEIPAENSFSLSVGGNWNTASAFQDFAYSKGSATDFLAFDNGMRSIHGGINASLAPQLDANGSPIDNYATSLLGNHLNNDWIVKSKKPLGDLKLAASLNHRWMLGGRTLGMLAALNYTNEYRTYEKMENNLFGIYDAANDKPNYLRHSVDDQYNNNVRLGAMLNFTLLSKDGNHKYQFKNIFNQLATSRYTWRDGVSAQSNLERSAEYYYRSRTTYNGQLTGKHTFTSDALDLSIGYAYANRHLPDRRRYLIDDALESGVYALSTGNDISREWTQLDEHILSLGINDKHHFKFGNFEPDLQVGAYGEYRSRKYQTRNFIYNWNVSDNNMPSDFRHSDIPTLLSNEKNMGYDKLYLLEQKQMRNNYRGHNTLGAGYLTLSLPFGQFGIHAGVRFEHNDMELISNTRDYEKSETSRHYRTSDFFPSLNTTYKLNDQHQIRLSYGRSINRPEFREVSSSVYYDFDLASNVLGNTELKNCYVDNLDLRYEWYPSRGELISLAVFYKHFDSPIEWTYTVAGGTDLIYSYKNAKSASNYGIELDIRKSLDFIGLRDFSWSFNGALIKSKVQFEKGAKEENRPMQGQSPYLINTGLFYKNEPLKMDIALLYNRIGKRIIGVGRSEGSSGDDSNARVPHSYEMPRNTIDLSFAKKFGSHLELKLNIRDLLAEKVYYKQFADVTYSDGRTKEVEEITRCYKPGRNIGLQAIYKF
;
A
#
# COMPACT_ATOMS: atom_id res chain seq x y z
N MET A 1 8.99 -43.12 25.72
CA MET A 1 8.81 -41.66 25.94
C MET A 1 7.80 -41.09 24.97
N LYS A 2 6.57 -41.62 24.96
CA LYS A 2 5.44 -41.20 24.08
C LYS A 2 4.15 -41.21 24.92
N LEU A 3 3.99 -40.30 25.89
CA LEU A 3 2.73 -40.15 26.62
C LEU A 3 2.61 -38.83 27.41
N LYS A 4 3.15 -37.70 26.89
CA LYS A 4 2.98 -36.37 27.54
C LYS A 4 2.59 -35.24 26.62
N ARG A 5 2.14 -35.53 25.37
CA ARG A 5 1.65 -34.52 24.43
C ARG A 5 0.13 -34.52 24.21
N GLY A 6 -0.61 -35.38 24.92
CA GLY A 6 -2.08 -35.46 24.79
C GLY A 6 -2.88 -34.69 25.84
N ILE A 7 -2.27 -34.10 26.87
CA ILE A 7 -2.99 -33.56 28.04
C ILE A 7 -3.15 -32.05 27.96
N ILE A 8 -2.39 -31.35 27.11
CA ILE A 8 -2.53 -29.86 26.98
C ILE A 8 -3.65 -29.48 26.02
N ALA A 9 -4.07 -30.35 25.13
CA ALA A 9 -5.19 -30.09 24.21
C ALA A 9 -6.58 -30.33 24.83
N LEU A 10 -6.67 -31.10 25.92
CA LEU A 10 -7.93 -31.36 26.64
C LEU A 10 -8.19 -30.40 27.79
N GLY A 11 -7.18 -29.67 28.27
CA GLY A 11 -7.32 -28.71 29.37
C GLY A 11 -7.88 -27.35 28.95
N LEU A 12 -7.91 -27.04 27.65
CA LEU A 12 -8.48 -25.78 27.10
C LEU A 12 -9.95 -25.92 26.66
N LEU A 13 -10.49 -27.12 26.67
CA LEU A 13 -11.89 -27.41 26.30
C LEU A 13 -12.84 -27.55 27.50
N SER A 14 -12.35 -27.53 28.73
CA SER A 14 -13.17 -27.71 29.94
C SER A 14 -13.43 -26.41 30.75
N ALA A 15 -13.04 -25.25 30.24
CA ALA A 15 -13.29 -23.97 30.93
C ALA A 15 -14.45 -23.16 30.31
N VAL A 16 -15.27 -23.75 29.45
CA VAL A 16 -16.43 -23.08 28.82
C VAL A 16 -17.71 -23.82 29.13
N SER A 17 -18.15 -23.75 30.35
CA SER A 17 -19.52 -24.11 30.72
C SER A 17 -19.97 -23.48 32.03
N LEU A 18 -20.21 -22.17 31.96
CA LEU A 18 -21.13 -21.44 32.83
C LEU A 18 -21.64 -20.22 32.04
N GLN A 19 -22.49 -20.50 31.04
CA GLN A 19 -23.34 -19.48 30.47
C GLN A 19 -24.63 -19.43 31.29
N SER A 20 -24.77 -18.41 32.11
CA SER A 20 -26.12 -17.98 32.53
C SER A 20 -26.83 -17.45 31.27
N TRP A 21 -27.98 -17.97 30.97
CA TRP A 21 -28.89 -17.49 29.92
C TRP A 21 -29.45 -16.13 30.39
N ALA A 22 -28.73 -15.05 30.09
CA ALA A 22 -29.29 -13.71 30.22
C ALA A 22 -30.29 -13.55 29.07
N GLN A 23 -31.56 -13.35 29.42
CA GLN A 23 -32.57 -12.97 28.42
C GLN A 23 -32.16 -11.65 27.80
N GLN A 24 -32.21 -11.58 26.45
CA GLN A 24 -31.81 -10.41 25.66
C GLN A 24 -33.00 -9.92 24.83
N LEU A 25 -33.26 -8.61 24.88
CA LEU A 25 -34.19 -7.96 23.97
C LEU A 25 -33.43 -7.64 22.68
N LYS A 26 -33.82 -8.25 21.57
CA LYS A 26 -33.15 -8.10 20.26
C LYS A 26 -34.11 -7.66 19.17
N GLY A 27 -33.59 -7.04 18.15
CA GLY A 27 -34.37 -6.69 16.98
C GLY A 27 -33.53 -6.14 15.85
N VAL A 28 -34.19 -5.86 14.74
CA VAL A 28 -33.59 -5.23 13.55
C VAL A 28 -34.35 -3.94 13.23
N VAL A 29 -33.64 -2.88 12.89
CA VAL A 29 -34.21 -1.61 12.43
C VAL A 29 -34.03 -1.54 10.92
N ILE A 30 -35.14 -1.32 10.20
CA ILE A 30 -35.17 -1.25 8.74
C ILE A 30 -35.81 0.06 8.25
N ASP A 31 -35.52 0.45 7.06
CA ASP A 31 -36.26 1.49 6.35
C ASP A 31 -37.64 0.96 5.95
N LYS A 32 -38.68 1.75 6.18
CA LYS A 32 -40.06 1.34 5.89
C LYS A 32 -40.32 1.14 4.40
N ASN A 33 -39.63 1.94 3.54
CA ASN A 33 -39.85 1.96 2.09
C ASN A 33 -38.94 0.98 1.38
N SER A 34 -37.63 1.05 1.61
CA SER A 34 -36.62 0.22 0.93
C SER A 34 -36.43 -1.17 1.58
N LYS A 35 -36.94 -1.37 2.82
CA LYS A 35 -36.70 -2.57 3.64
C LYS A 35 -35.23 -2.82 3.97
N GLU A 36 -34.34 -1.89 3.66
CA GLU A 36 -32.91 -1.97 4.01
C GLU A 36 -32.71 -1.79 5.51
N THR A 37 -31.73 -2.48 6.05
CA THR A 37 -31.36 -2.40 7.45
C THR A 37 -30.71 -1.04 7.76
N LEU A 38 -31.16 -0.39 8.83
CA LEU A 38 -30.67 0.92 9.26
C LEU A 38 -29.56 0.73 10.31
N ILE A 39 -28.36 1.05 9.90
CA ILE A 39 -27.17 0.88 10.71
C ILE A 39 -26.84 2.17 11.46
N GLY A 40 -26.59 2.06 12.77
CA GLY A 40 -26.34 3.24 13.59
C GLY A 40 -27.63 3.92 14.09
N ALA A 41 -28.80 3.31 13.92
CA ALA A 41 -30.02 3.76 14.58
C ALA A 41 -29.89 3.60 16.09
N VAL A 42 -30.26 4.64 16.84
CA VAL A 42 -30.19 4.66 18.31
C VAL A 42 -31.54 4.25 18.88
N ILE A 43 -31.54 3.19 19.67
CA ILE A 43 -32.70 2.73 20.43
C ILE A 43 -32.47 3.05 21.89
N SER A 44 -33.36 3.83 22.54
CA SER A 44 -33.31 4.20 23.96
C SER A 44 -34.54 3.70 24.65
N ILE A 45 -34.40 3.28 25.89
CA ILE A 45 -35.52 2.88 26.79
C ILE A 45 -35.97 4.08 27.58
N GLU A 46 -37.28 4.39 27.52
CA GLU A 46 -37.89 5.51 28.24
C GLU A 46 -37.62 5.41 29.76
N GLY A 47 -37.26 6.51 30.40
CA GLY A 47 -37.01 6.57 31.83
C GLY A 47 -35.69 5.94 32.29
N THR A 48 -34.83 5.53 31.36
CA THR A 48 -33.52 4.94 31.69
C THR A 48 -32.40 5.56 30.84
N ASP A 49 -31.14 5.42 31.26
CA ASP A 49 -29.97 5.81 30.46
C ASP A 49 -29.52 4.70 29.50
N VAL A 50 -30.29 3.60 29.39
CA VAL A 50 -29.92 2.43 28.56
C VAL A 50 -30.22 2.67 27.09
N LYS A 51 -29.19 2.54 26.22
CA LYS A 51 -29.31 2.73 24.78
C LYS A 51 -28.60 1.61 24.07
N ALA A 52 -29.16 1.20 22.94
CA ALA A 52 -28.53 0.32 21.96
C ALA A 52 -28.38 1.04 20.62
N VAL A 53 -27.42 0.62 19.83
CA VAL A 53 -27.20 1.14 18.49
C VAL A 53 -27.16 -0.03 17.53
N THR A 54 -27.87 0.08 16.40
CA THR A 54 -27.92 -1.00 15.43
C THR A 54 -26.55 -1.29 14.80
N ASP A 55 -26.25 -2.57 14.63
CA ASP A 55 -25.02 -3.09 14.00
C ASP A 55 -25.03 -2.94 12.46
N VAL A 56 -24.03 -3.50 11.79
CA VAL A 56 -23.91 -3.51 10.31
C VAL A 56 -25.04 -4.23 9.57
N ASN A 57 -25.83 -5.03 10.27
CA ASN A 57 -27.01 -5.70 9.75
C ASN A 57 -28.31 -5.07 10.24
N GLY A 58 -28.21 -3.86 10.86
CA GLY A 58 -29.36 -3.19 11.48
C GLY A 58 -29.87 -3.81 12.77
N ASN A 59 -29.17 -4.81 13.33
CA ASN A 59 -29.59 -5.48 14.56
C ASN A 59 -29.17 -4.67 15.79
N PHE A 60 -30.01 -4.71 16.81
CA PHE A 60 -29.71 -4.19 18.15
C PHE A 60 -29.96 -5.26 19.22
N SER A 61 -29.26 -5.14 20.33
CA SER A 61 -29.54 -5.95 21.51
C SER A 61 -29.34 -5.14 22.79
N PHE A 62 -30.18 -5.45 23.77
CA PHE A 62 -30.05 -4.98 25.15
C PHE A 62 -29.75 -6.16 26.05
N ASP A 63 -28.62 -6.13 26.74
CA ASP A 63 -28.20 -7.15 27.69
C ASP A 63 -28.48 -6.72 29.13
N GLY A 64 -28.88 -7.66 29.97
CA GLY A 64 -29.01 -7.43 31.42
C GLY A 64 -30.21 -6.56 31.86
N LEU A 65 -31.23 -6.45 30.99
CA LEU A 65 -32.51 -5.85 31.39
C LEU A 65 -33.26 -6.82 32.34
N LYS A 66 -34.04 -6.27 33.27
CA LYS A 66 -34.94 -7.05 34.14
C LYS A 66 -36.21 -7.42 33.37
N ASP A 67 -36.91 -8.48 33.80
CA ASP A 67 -38.22 -8.78 33.24
C ASP A 67 -39.19 -7.63 33.45
N GLY A 68 -39.84 -7.18 32.37
CA GLY A 68 -40.70 -6.03 32.36
C GLY A 68 -41.19 -5.64 30.99
N THR A 69 -42.01 -4.61 30.95
CA THR A 69 -42.52 -3.99 29.75
C THR A 69 -41.82 -2.65 29.56
N TYR A 70 -41.29 -2.39 28.39
CA TYR A 70 -40.47 -1.24 28.06
C TYR A 70 -41.08 -0.42 26.94
N THR A 71 -40.85 0.90 26.99
CA THR A 71 -41.11 1.80 25.85
C THR A 71 -39.79 2.15 25.19
N LEU A 72 -39.71 1.90 23.90
CA LEU A 72 -38.53 2.17 23.10
C LEU A 72 -38.68 3.45 22.27
N TYR A 73 -37.66 4.30 22.26
CA TYR A 73 -37.53 5.41 21.30
C TYR A 73 -36.43 5.10 20.34
N ILE A 74 -36.79 5.06 19.06
CA ILE A 74 -35.83 4.79 17.95
C ILE A 74 -35.60 6.06 17.20
N LYS A 75 -34.33 6.50 17.14
CA LYS A 75 -33.90 7.70 16.43
C LYS A 75 -32.85 7.35 15.38
N TYR A 76 -33.03 7.88 14.19
CA TYR A 76 -32.03 7.77 13.12
C TYR A 76 -32.06 9.04 12.28
N VAL A 77 -30.86 9.48 11.82
CA VAL A 77 -30.73 10.70 11.01
C VAL A 77 -31.50 10.58 9.72
N GLY A 78 -32.35 11.56 9.42
CA GLY A 78 -33.21 11.55 8.23
C GLY A 78 -34.47 10.71 8.38
N TYR A 79 -34.82 10.26 9.59
CA TYR A 79 -36.06 9.49 9.87
C TYR A 79 -36.86 10.10 11.01
N LYS A 80 -38.18 9.91 10.95
CA LYS A 80 -39.08 10.31 12.05
C LYS A 80 -38.78 9.46 13.27
N THR A 81 -38.63 10.10 14.44
CA THR A 81 -38.46 9.37 15.69
C THR A 81 -39.67 8.45 15.90
N LEU A 82 -39.46 7.18 16.15
CA LEU A 82 -40.50 6.21 16.40
C LEU A 82 -40.54 5.86 17.92
N LYS A 83 -41.72 5.95 18.52
CA LYS A 83 -41.98 5.45 19.86
C LYS A 83 -42.73 4.14 19.74
N ILE A 84 -42.30 3.09 20.46
CA ILE A 84 -42.97 1.80 20.58
C ILE A 84 -43.22 1.52 22.05
N ASP A 85 -44.47 1.48 22.44
CA ASP A 85 -44.87 1.16 23.78
C ASP A 85 -45.16 -0.34 23.94
N GLY A 86 -45.00 -0.86 25.15
CA GLY A 86 -45.46 -2.21 25.50
C GLY A 86 -44.52 -3.35 25.06
N VAL A 87 -43.27 -3.10 24.75
CA VAL A 87 -42.29 -4.13 24.34
C VAL A 87 -41.92 -4.99 25.54
N GLN A 88 -42.17 -6.30 25.46
CA GLN A 88 -41.83 -7.27 26.50
C GLN A 88 -40.48 -7.95 26.24
N MET A 89 -39.78 -8.31 27.35
CA MET A 89 -38.46 -9.00 27.23
C MET A 89 -38.49 -10.31 26.44
N LYS A 90 -39.63 -10.96 26.39
CA LYS A 90 -39.84 -12.22 25.64
C LYS A 90 -40.15 -12.00 24.15
N ASP A 91 -40.30 -10.75 23.69
CA ASP A 91 -40.51 -10.40 22.28
C ASP A 91 -39.18 -10.56 21.53
N ALA A 92 -38.79 -11.80 21.25
CA ALA A 92 -37.56 -12.12 20.53
C ALA A 92 -37.66 -11.66 19.06
N ASN A 93 -36.63 -10.90 18.57
CA ASN A 93 -36.49 -10.44 17.19
C ASN A 93 -37.54 -9.42 16.71
N LEU A 94 -37.57 -8.24 17.36
CA LEU A 94 -38.38 -7.11 16.90
C LEU A 94 -37.90 -6.59 15.54
N THR A 95 -38.82 -6.44 14.58
CA THR A 95 -38.56 -5.76 13.32
C THR A 95 -39.15 -4.37 13.39
N ILE A 96 -38.31 -3.34 13.42
CA ILE A 96 -38.70 -1.94 13.58
C ILE A 96 -38.50 -1.21 12.27
N ALA A 97 -39.58 -0.74 11.63
CA ALA A 97 -39.55 -0.01 10.37
C ALA A 97 -39.64 1.51 10.61
N LEU A 98 -38.58 2.23 10.35
CA LEU A 98 -38.54 3.70 10.44
C LEU A 98 -39.00 4.35 9.13
N GLN A 99 -39.76 5.43 9.29
CA GLN A 99 -40.23 6.22 8.15
C GLN A 99 -39.26 7.37 7.89
N PRO A 100 -38.76 7.56 6.63
CA PRO A 100 -37.96 8.72 6.29
C PRO A 100 -38.66 10.04 6.62
N ASP A 101 -37.94 11.02 7.17
CA ASP A 101 -38.44 12.36 7.46
C ASP A 101 -37.93 13.35 6.41
N GLU A 102 -38.80 13.73 5.49
CA GLU A 102 -38.49 14.65 4.40
C GLU A 102 -38.30 16.11 4.87
N GLN A 103 -38.63 16.45 6.13
CA GLN A 103 -38.60 17.81 6.66
C GLN A 103 -37.49 18.15 7.64
N GLN A 104 -36.72 17.18 8.15
CA GLN A 104 -35.67 17.44 9.16
C GLN A 104 -34.24 17.45 8.56
N LEU A 105 -33.91 18.50 7.81
CA LEU A 105 -32.52 18.90 7.51
C LEU A 105 -32.10 20.19 8.23
N LYS A 106 -32.77 20.58 9.33
CA LYS A 106 -32.39 21.76 10.10
C LYS A 106 -32.19 21.40 11.58
N GLY A 107 -30.89 21.37 11.98
CA GLY A 107 -30.46 21.58 13.34
C GLY A 107 -30.78 20.47 14.36
N VAL A 108 -30.21 19.30 14.21
CA VAL A 108 -30.08 18.35 15.32
C VAL A 108 -28.61 17.99 15.51
N THR A 109 -28.07 18.46 16.64
CA THR A 109 -26.77 17.96 17.12
C THR A 109 -26.98 16.50 17.52
N VAL A 110 -26.63 15.59 16.63
CA VAL A 110 -26.75 14.15 16.86
C VAL A 110 -25.55 13.69 17.65
N THR A 111 -25.72 13.41 18.92
CA THR A 111 -24.77 12.72 19.81
C THR A 111 -24.69 11.21 19.52
N ALA A 112 -24.92 10.79 18.30
CA ALA A 112 -24.70 9.43 17.84
C ALA A 112 -23.32 9.35 17.20
N VAL A 113 -22.52 8.35 17.57
CA VAL A 113 -21.26 8.03 16.88
C VAL A 113 -21.62 7.74 15.42
N GLU A 114 -21.28 8.67 14.55
CA GLU A 114 -21.48 8.51 13.10
C GLU A 114 -20.68 7.29 12.63
N ARG A 115 -21.38 6.22 12.27
CA ARG A 115 -20.72 5.02 11.74
C ARG A 115 -20.50 5.18 10.24
N ARG A 116 -19.24 5.20 9.83
CA ARG A 116 -18.80 5.37 8.43
C ARG A 116 -18.45 4.06 7.75
N ASN A 117 -19.09 2.94 8.13
CA ASN A 117 -18.71 1.59 7.69
C ASN A 117 -19.63 0.98 6.63
N THR A 118 -20.68 1.72 6.19
CA THR A 118 -21.58 1.26 5.13
C THR A 118 -21.48 2.10 3.87
N ASP A 119 -21.87 1.54 2.72
CA ASP A 119 -21.87 2.24 1.44
C ASP A 119 -22.76 3.47 1.48
N ALA A 120 -23.98 3.34 2.02
CA ALA A 120 -24.92 4.43 2.13
C ALA A 120 -24.38 5.57 3.03
N ALA A 121 -23.75 5.24 4.15
CA ALA A 121 -23.13 6.22 5.04
C ALA A 121 -21.95 6.94 4.35
N MET A 122 -21.09 6.20 3.65
CA MET A 122 -19.95 6.79 2.97
C MET A 122 -20.35 7.64 1.76
N ILE A 123 -21.43 7.30 1.05
CA ILE A 123 -22.01 8.16 0.00
C ILE A 123 -22.58 9.43 0.60
N GLN A 124 -23.25 9.34 1.76
CA GLN A 124 -23.76 10.54 2.45
C GLN A 124 -22.60 11.44 2.94
N VAL A 125 -21.51 10.86 3.44
CA VAL A 125 -20.28 11.60 3.79
C VAL A 125 -19.72 12.31 2.56
N ALA A 126 -19.67 11.64 1.39
CA ALA A 126 -19.22 12.26 0.14
C ALA A 126 -20.14 13.40 -0.30
N LYS A 127 -21.48 13.21 -0.20
CA LYS A 127 -22.48 14.21 -0.55
C LYS A 127 -22.37 15.48 0.31
N SER A 128 -22.13 15.33 1.62
CA SER A 128 -22.00 16.45 2.55
C SER A 128 -20.60 17.06 2.64
N SER A 129 -19.59 16.38 2.12
CA SER A 129 -18.19 16.85 2.13
C SER A 129 -18.07 18.18 1.38
N PRO A 130 -17.34 19.19 1.89
CA PRO A 130 -17.07 20.42 1.15
C PRO A 130 -16.07 20.20 0.01
N VAL A 131 -15.32 19.09 0.01
CA VAL A 131 -14.28 18.76 -0.96
C VAL A 131 -14.63 17.50 -1.76
N ILE A 132 -13.97 17.29 -2.90
CA ILE A 132 -14.17 16.10 -3.73
C ILE A 132 -13.50 14.89 -3.10
N VAL A 133 -14.31 13.91 -2.70
CA VAL A 133 -13.83 12.66 -2.07
C VAL A 133 -14.37 11.43 -2.81
N SER A 134 -13.63 10.33 -2.68
CA SER A 134 -14.07 8.98 -3.07
C SER A 134 -13.83 8.04 -1.90
N ASN A 135 -14.81 7.19 -1.60
CA ASN A 135 -14.82 6.39 -0.40
C ASN A 135 -15.04 4.90 -0.70
N VAL A 136 -14.46 4.05 0.17
CA VAL A 136 -14.76 2.61 0.26
C VAL A 136 -15.15 2.29 1.69
N SER A 137 -16.25 1.60 1.89
CA SER A 137 -16.77 1.20 3.21
C SER A 137 -16.27 -0.18 3.62
N ALA A 138 -16.35 -0.50 4.94
CA ALA A 138 -16.14 -1.86 5.42
C ALA A 138 -17.12 -2.87 4.79
N GLN A 139 -18.32 -2.43 4.46
CA GLN A 139 -19.33 -3.25 3.79
C GLN A 139 -18.87 -3.65 2.38
N GLU A 140 -18.36 -2.72 1.58
CA GLU A 140 -17.81 -2.98 0.25
C GLU A 140 -16.60 -3.91 0.33
N ILE A 141 -15.67 -3.66 1.27
CA ILE A 141 -14.49 -4.49 1.52
C ILE A 141 -14.89 -5.95 1.83
N SER A 142 -15.92 -6.13 2.64
CA SER A 142 -16.40 -7.46 2.99
C SER A 142 -16.97 -8.22 1.80
N ARG A 143 -17.65 -7.55 0.86
CA ARG A 143 -18.24 -8.14 -0.35
C ARG A 143 -17.18 -8.51 -1.39
N THR A 144 -16.18 -7.67 -1.58
CA THR A 144 -15.09 -7.92 -2.55
C THR A 144 -14.09 -8.95 -2.05
N GLN A 145 -14.10 -9.27 -0.76
CA GLN A 145 -13.17 -10.20 -0.09
C GLN A 145 -11.69 -9.87 -0.35
N ASP A 146 -11.38 -8.58 -0.51
CA ASP A 146 -10.02 -8.09 -0.62
C ASP A 146 -9.22 -8.44 0.64
N THR A 147 -7.92 -8.68 0.50
CA THR A 147 -7.08 -9.17 1.63
C THR A 147 -6.29 -8.07 2.32
N ASN A 148 -6.00 -6.99 1.62
CA ASN A 148 -5.22 -5.87 2.14
C ASN A 148 -5.75 -4.53 1.60
N ALA A 149 -5.23 -3.42 2.15
CA ALA A 149 -5.65 -2.08 1.75
C ALA A 149 -5.36 -1.75 0.28
N GLY A 150 -4.32 -2.33 -0.33
CA GLY A 150 -3.99 -2.14 -1.74
C GLY A 150 -5.08 -2.70 -2.65
N GLU A 151 -5.54 -3.93 -2.40
CA GLU A 151 -6.63 -4.52 -3.16
C GLU A 151 -7.95 -3.72 -3.01
N VAL A 152 -8.20 -3.21 -1.80
CA VAL A 152 -9.36 -2.36 -1.51
C VAL A 152 -9.32 -1.07 -2.32
N ILE A 153 -8.20 -0.35 -2.26
CA ILE A 153 -8.10 1.00 -2.84
C ILE A 153 -8.16 1.00 -4.37
N ARG A 154 -7.74 -0.07 -5.04
CA ARG A 154 -7.86 -0.16 -6.50
C ARG A 154 -9.31 -0.20 -7.01
N ARG A 155 -10.30 -0.39 -6.10
CA ARG A 155 -11.74 -0.29 -6.42
C ARG A 155 -12.23 1.15 -6.54
N VAL A 156 -11.44 2.11 -6.06
CA VAL A 156 -11.79 3.53 -6.10
C VAL A 156 -11.62 4.09 -7.53
N PRO A 157 -12.54 4.97 -8.00
CA PRO A 157 -12.43 5.63 -9.31
C PRO A 157 -11.08 6.31 -9.51
N GLY A 158 -10.49 6.12 -10.71
CA GLY A 158 -9.22 6.76 -11.07
C GLY A 158 -8.00 6.25 -10.30
N VAL A 159 -8.12 5.11 -9.59
CA VAL A 159 -7.03 4.51 -8.82
C VAL A 159 -6.52 3.24 -9.49
N SER A 160 -5.21 3.09 -9.53
CA SER A 160 -4.50 1.87 -9.93
C SER A 160 -3.35 1.57 -8.97
N LEU A 161 -2.80 0.37 -9.06
CA LEU A 161 -1.62 -0.04 -8.28
C LEU A 161 -0.42 -0.29 -9.19
N ILE A 162 0.77 0.00 -8.68
CA ILE A 162 2.05 -0.51 -9.18
C ILE A 162 2.56 -1.55 -8.20
N ASP A 163 3.08 -2.67 -8.69
CA ASP A 163 3.61 -3.78 -7.91
C ASP A 163 2.62 -4.30 -6.85
N ASP A 164 1.31 -4.20 -7.12
CA ASP A 164 0.21 -4.56 -6.21
C ASP A 164 0.26 -3.92 -4.81
N LYS A 165 1.06 -2.88 -4.62
CA LYS A 165 1.27 -2.23 -3.32
C LYS A 165 1.27 -0.70 -3.32
N PHE A 166 1.69 -0.04 -4.40
CA PHE A 166 1.76 1.41 -4.47
C PHE A 166 0.60 2.00 -5.23
N VAL A 167 -0.03 2.97 -4.61
CA VAL A 167 -1.24 3.61 -5.14
C VAL A 167 -0.89 4.73 -6.11
N MET A 168 -1.52 4.70 -7.26
CA MET A 168 -1.58 5.79 -8.23
C MET A 168 -2.99 6.35 -8.27
N VAL A 169 -3.14 7.65 -8.16
CA VAL A 169 -4.41 8.35 -8.28
C VAL A 169 -4.39 9.23 -9.51
N ARG A 170 -5.39 9.09 -10.38
CA ARG A 170 -5.50 9.87 -11.63
C ARG A 170 -4.26 9.76 -12.53
N GLY A 171 -3.65 8.59 -12.57
CA GLY A 171 -2.44 8.35 -13.34
C GLY A 171 -1.17 8.99 -12.78
N LEU A 172 -1.24 9.63 -11.63
CA LEU A 172 -0.05 10.19 -10.97
C LEU A 172 0.60 9.13 -10.11
N SER A 173 1.93 9.02 -10.24
CA SER A 173 2.73 8.05 -9.50
C SER A 173 2.60 8.24 -7.99
N GLN A 174 3.00 7.23 -7.24
CA GLN A 174 2.93 7.18 -5.79
C GLN A 174 3.57 8.39 -5.09
N ARG A 175 4.57 9.03 -5.71
CA ARG A 175 5.22 10.23 -5.16
C ARG A 175 4.30 11.45 -5.01
N TYR A 176 3.20 11.49 -5.77
CA TYR A 176 2.21 12.58 -5.74
C TYR A 176 1.02 12.30 -4.82
N ASN A 177 1.09 11.20 -4.03
CA ASN A 177 0.06 10.82 -3.07
C ASN A 177 0.60 10.89 -1.65
N ASN A 178 -0.26 11.25 -0.69
CA ASN A 178 0.08 11.21 0.72
C ASN A 178 -0.92 10.33 1.48
N VAL A 179 -0.51 9.72 2.57
CA VAL A 179 -1.30 8.73 3.30
C VAL A 179 -1.27 9.00 4.79
N TRP A 180 -2.46 9.04 5.39
CA TRP A 180 -2.61 8.98 6.84
C TRP A 180 -3.38 7.73 7.26
N VAL A 181 -2.94 7.13 8.35
CA VAL A 181 -3.63 6.02 9.00
C VAL A 181 -4.10 6.49 10.37
N ASN A 182 -5.42 6.39 10.62
CA ASN A 182 -6.05 6.85 11.87
C ASN A 182 -5.81 8.33 12.21
N GLY A 183 -5.57 9.17 11.20
CA GLY A 183 -5.32 10.60 11.38
C GLY A 183 -3.87 11.00 11.60
N GLY A 184 -2.90 10.08 11.41
CA GLY A 184 -1.48 10.37 11.50
C GLY A 184 -0.68 9.92 10.29
N ALA A 185 0.42 10.60 10.03
CA ALA A 185 1.37 10.27 8.97
C ALA A 185 1.97 8.87 9.17
N VAL A 186 2.28 8.21 8.08
CA VAL A 186 2.89 6.87 8.06
C VAL A 186 4.23 6.87 7.35
N PRO A 187 5.22 6.12 7.84
CA PRO A 187 6.52 6.00 7.21
C PRO A 187 6.47 5.06 6.01
N SER A 188 7.46 5.22 5.11
CA SER A 188 7.70 4.25 4.06
C SER A 188 8.59 3.11 4.56
N SER A 189 8.17 1.88 4.32
CA SER A 189 9.00 0.69 4.55
C SER A 189 9.88 0.34 3.35
N GLU A 190 9.90 1.19 2.31
CA GLU A 190 10.74 0.99 1.13
C GLU A 190 11.95 1.91 1.16
N ALA A 191 13.11 1.39 0.74
CA ALA A 191 14.36 2.13 0.79
C ALA A 191 14.45 3.21 -0.29
N ASP A 192 13.77 2.98 -1.40
CA ASP A 192 13.87 3.69 -2.67
C ASP A 192 12.63 4.55 -2.99
N SER A 193 11.63 4.56 -2.11
CA SER A 193 10.40 5.33 -2.30
C SER A 193 9.83 5.80 -0.98
N ARG A 194 9.24 6.99 -0.96
CA ARG A 194 8.45 7.47 0.20
C ARG A 194 7.07 6.84 0.25
N ALA A 195 6.66 6.18 -0.81
CA ALA A 195 5.32 5.65 -0.94
C ALA A 195 4.99 4.67 0.18
N PHE A 196 3.80 4.85 0.74
CA PHE A 196 3.25 3.88 1.67
C PHE A 196 2.89 2.59 0.94
N SER A 197 3.29 1.48 1.49
CA SER A 197 3.03 0.16 0.94
C SER A 197 1.70 -0.36 1.46
N PHE A 198 0.65 -0.34 0.64
CA PHE A 198 -0.71 -0.69 1.06
C PHE A 198 -0.93 -2.19 1.30
N ASP A 199 0.01 -3.04 0.90
CA ASP A 199 -0.01 -4.47 1.16
C ASP A 199 0.14 -4.84 2.64
N ILE A 200 0.58 -3.88 3.48
CA ILE A 200 0.85 -4.11 4.90
C ILE A 200 -0.41 -4.09 5.78
N ILE A 201 -1.48 -3.37 5.39
CA ILE A 201 -2.70 -3.27 6.20
C ILE A 201 -3.70 -4.35 5.79
N PRO A 202 -4.03 -5.32 6.67
CA PRO A 202 -5.08 -6.28 6.40
C PRO A 202 -6.45 -5.61 6.26
N SER A 203 -7.20 -5.97 5.24
CA SER A 203 -8.53 -5.39 4.96
C SER A 203 -9.53 -5.57 6.11
N SER A 204 -9.40 -6.67 6.86
CA SER A 204 -10.25 -6.98 8.02
C SER A 204 -10.15 -5.95 9.15
N GLN A 205 -9.07 -5.17 9.21
CA GLN A 205 -8.85 -4.12 10.20
C GLN A 205 -9.41 -2.76 9.76
N ILE A 206 -9.76 -2.59 8.48
CA ILE A 206 -10.22 -1.32 7.90
C ILE A 206 -11.70 -1.13 8.18
N ASP A 207 -12.07 0.06 8.64
CA ASP A 207 -13.44 0.54 8.76
C ASP A 207 -13.89 1.25 7.48
N ASN A 208 -13.07 2.18 7.02
CA ASN A 208 -13.28 2.87 5.76
C ASN A 208 -11.96 3.40 5.21
N LEU A 209 -11.98 3.69 3.91
CA LEU A 209 -10.90 4.32 3.19
C LEU A 209 -11.47 5.49 2.41
N THR A 210 -10.85 6.66 2.55
CA THR A 210 -11.25 7.90 1.87
C THR A 210 -10.08 8.45 1.06
N ILE A 211 -10.34 8.84 -0.18
CA ILE A 211 -9.38 9.57 -1.02
C ILE A 211 -9.93 10.98 -1.25
N VAL A 212 -9.24 11.97 -0.72
CA VAL A 212 -9.48 13.38 -1.02
C VAL A 212 -8.75 13.72 -2.31
N LYS A 213 -9.49 14.12 -3.34
CA LYS A 213 -8.96 14.34 -4.69
C LYS A 213 -8.73 15.82 -5.03
N SER A 214 -9.30 16.73 -4.26
CA SER A 214 -9.08 18.17 -4.39
C SER A 214 -8.26 18.71 -3.22
N PRO A 215 -7.26 19.59 -3.44
CA PRO A 215 -6.52 20.22 -2.36
C PRO A 215 -7.41 21.01 -1.42
N THR A 216 -7.07 20.97 -0.13
CA THR A 216 -7.71 21.74 0.93
C THR A 216 -6.72 22.04 2.05
N ALA A 217 -6.92 23.14 2.77
CA ALA A 217 -5.95 23.63 3.75
C ALA A 217 -5.81 22.74 5.00
N GLU A 218 -6.80 21.91 5.31
CA GLU A 218 -6.81 21.02 6.49
C GLU A 218 -5.81 19.86 6.39
N TYR A 219 -5.43 19.49 5.16
CA TYR A 219 -4.49 18.41 4.91
C TYR A 219 -3.12 18.93 4.48
N PRO A 220 -2.03 18.16 4.64
CA PRO A 220 -0.70 18.53 4.14
C PRO A 220 -0.75 18.92 2.67
N ALA A 221 0.07 19.90 2.27
CA ALA A 221 0.07 20.40 0.89
C ALA A 221 0.76 19.45 -0.11
N ASP A 222 1.45 18.43 0.36
CA ASP A 222 2.29 17.54 -0.46
C ASP A 222 1.51 16.36 -1.08
N TYR A 223 0.34 16.64 -1.66
CA TYR A 223 -0.35 15.70 -2.53
C TYR A 223 -0.97 16.41 -3.74
N SER A 224 -0.92 15.75 -4.89
CA SER A 224 -1.53 16.24 -6.13
C SER A 224 -2.38 15.16 -6.81
N GLY A 225 -2.10 13.90 -6.55
CA GLY A 225 -2.94 12.77 -6.96
C GLY A 225 -4.13 12.62 -6.05
N GLY A 226 -3.87 12.24 -4.79
CA GLY A 226 -4.87 12.09 -3.75
C GLY A 226 -4.26 12.04 -2.36
N PHE A 227 -5.03 12.52 -1.39
CA PHE A 227 -4.74 12.35 0.03
C PHE A 227 -5.57 11.17 0.55
N ILE A 228 -4.89 10.11 0.97
CA ILE A 228 -5.50 8.84 1.29
C ILE A 228 -5.61 8.69 2.80
N ILE A 229 -6.82 8.50 3.30
CA ILE A 229 -7.10 8.33 4.73
C ILE A 229 -7.60 6.90 4.93
N VAL A 230 -6.84 6.11 5.70
CA VAL A 230 -7.23 4.76 6.12
C VAL A 230 -7.66 4.81 7.57
N ASN A 231 -8.93 4.52 7.84
CA ASN A 231 -9.46 4.45 9.18
C ASN A 231 -9.67 2.99 9.59
N THR A 232 -9.16 2.62 10.75
CA THR A 232 -9.41 1.31 11.34
C THR A 232 -10.66 1.33 12.20
N LYS A 233 -11.22 0.15 12.41
CA LYS A 233 -12.41 -0.06 13.23
C LYS A 233 -12.29 0.59 14.59
N GLU A 234 -13.40 1.13 15.11
CA GLU A 234 -13.44 1.92 16.35
C GLU A 234 -14.19 1.18 17.47
N ILE A 235 -15.44 1.59 17.77
CA ILE A 235 -16.24 1.00 18.83
C ILE A 235 -16.98 -0.22 18.31
N PRO A 236 -16.88 -1.39 18.97
CA PRO A 236 -17.65 -2.55 18.57
C PRO A 236 -19.15 -2.33 18.80
N ALA A 237 -19.95 -2.86 17.86
CA ALA A 237 -21.40 -2.85 18.00
C ALA A 237 -21.85 -3.83 19.08
N GLU A 238 -21.20 -4.96 19.15
CA GLU A 238 -21.49 -6.08 20.04
C GLU A 238 -20.21 -6.72 20.55
N ASN A 239 -20.31 -7.41 21.69
CA ASN A 239 -19.23 -8.25 22.17
C ASN A 239 -19.15 -9.49 21.28
N SER A 240 -17.99 -9.80 20.76
CA SER A 240 -17.80 -10.94 19.89
C SER A 240 -16.36 -11.40 19.88
N PHE A 241 -16.19 -12.69 19.75
CA PHE A 241 -14.91 -13.32 19.42
C PHE A 241 -15.09 -14.08 18.11
N SER A 242 -14.16 -13.92 17.18
CA SER A 242 -14.21 -14.66 15.92
C SER A 242 -12.86 -15.26 15.58
N LEU A 243 -12.91 -16.48 15.05
CA LEU A 243 -11.77 -17.19 14.47
C LEU A 243 -12.00 -17.42 12.99
N SER A 244 -10.95 -17.26 12.22
CA SER A 244 -10.96 -17.49 10.78
C SER A 244 -9.78 -18.37 10.38
N VAL A 245 -10.08 -19.42 9.61
CA VAL A 245 -9.08 -20.31 9.02
C VAL A 245 -9.37 -20.38 7.51
N GLY A 246 -8.34 -20.24 6.72
CA GLY A 246 -8.46 -20.31 5.27
C GLY A 246 -7.15 -20.60 4.58
N GLY A 247 -7.23 -20.77 3.28
CA GLY A 247 -6.09 -20.97 2.42
C GLY A 247 -6.40 -20.57 0.99
N ASN A 248 -5.34 -20.33 0.20
CA ASN A 248 -5.45 -20.15 -1.24
C ASN A 248 -4.61 -21.21 -1.93
N TRP A 249 -5.05 -21.65 -3.08
CA TRP A 249 -4.30 -22.49 -4.00
C TRP A 249 -4.00 -21.65 -5.24
N ASN A 250 -2.73 -21.25 -5.38
CA ASN A 250 -2.26 -20.65 -6.63
C ASN A 250 -1.88 -21.79 -7.60
N THR A 251 -2.43 -21.78 -8.81
CA THR A 251 -2.26 -22.85 -9.79
C THR A 251 -0.82 -23.01 -10.32
N ALA A 252 0.02 -21.97 -10.17
CA ALA A 252 1.44 -22.01 -10.55
C ALA A 252 2.36 -22.48 -9.41
N SER A 253 1.88 -22.50 -8.15
CA SER A 253 2.72 -22.76 -6.97
C SER A 253 2.28 -23.95 -6.14
N ALA A 254 0.96 -24.13 -5.95
CA ALA A 254 0.45 -25.20 -5.10
C ALA A 254 0.66 -26.57 -5.73
N PHE A 255 1.21 -27.50 -4.94
CA PHE A 255 1.55 -28.87 -5.34
C PHE A 255 2.63 -28.97 -6.43
N GLN A 256 3.27 -27.85 -6.81
CA GLN A 256 4.39 -27.80 -7.75
C GLN A 256 5.73 -27.82 -6.98
N ASP A 257 6.80 -28.11 -7.69
CA ASP A 257 8.15 -28.01 -7.12
C ASP A 257 8.48 -26.55 -6.80
N PHE A 258 8.96 -26.33 -5.60
CA PHE A 258 9.28 -25.00 -5.07
C PHE A 258 10.70 -25.00 -4.51
N ALA A 259 11.62 -24.35 -5.24
CA ALA A 259 13.00 -24.22 -4.83
C ALA A 259 13.15 -23.15 -3.72
N TYR A 260 13.95 -23.43 -2.72
CA TYR A 260 14.22 -22.54 -1.59
C TYR A 260 15.58 -22.80 -0.97
N SER A 261 16.17 -21.79 -0.35
CA SER A 261 17.30 -21.93 0.54
C SER A 261 16.84 -22.13 1.99
N LYS A 262 17.64 -22.78 2.81
CA LYS A 262 17.34 -22.94 4.22
C LYS A 262 17.22 -21.59 4.90
N GLY A 263 16.10 -21.37 5.56
CA GLY A 263 15.81 -20.17 6.34
C GLY A 263 16.03 -20.33 7.83
N SER A 264 15.84 -19.26 8.59
CA SER A 264 15.87 -19.27 10.04
C SER A 264 14.64 -19.99 10.63
N ALA A 265 14.76 -20.47 11.86
CA ALA A 265 13.67 -21.17 12.55
C ALA A 265 12.46 -20.27 12.80
N THR A 266 12.59 -18.97 12.67
CA THR A 266 11.53 -17.97 12.90
C THR A 266 11.02 -17.28 11.64
N ASP A 267 11.49 -17.66 10.45
CA ASP A 267 11.02 -17.10 9.17
C ASP A 267 9.52 -17.28 8.97
N PHE A 268 8.93 -18.35 9.54
CA PHE A 268 7.48 -18.56 9.49
C PHE A 268 6.68 -17.53 10.29
N LEU A 269 7.31 -16.73 11.17
CA LEU A 269 6.73 -15.57 11.86
C LEU A 269 7.18 -14.24 11.23
N ALA A 270 7.84 -14.27 10.08
CA ALA A 270 8.42 -13.13 9.39
C ALA A 270 9.59 -12.45 10.13
N PHE A 271 10.26 -13.14 11.04
CA PHE A 271 11.44 -12.66 11.76
C PHE A 271 12.66 -13.54 11.47
N ASP A 272 13.82 -12.91 11.27
CA ASP A 272 15.10 -13.63 11.29
C ASP A 272 15.59 -13.77 12.74
N ASN A 273 16.07 -14.97 13.11
CA ASN A 273 16.58 -15.24 14.45
C ASN A 273 18.05 -14.89 14.64
N GLY A 274 18.63 -14.13 13.71
CA GLY A 274 20.04 -13.81 13.68
C GLY A 274 20.88 -14.74 12.80
N MET A 275 20.29 -15.76 12.17
CA MET A 275 20.98 -16.68 11.27
C MET A 275 21.66 -15.95 10.11
N ARG A 276 21.09 -14.84 9.66
CA ARG A 276 21.59 -14.01 8.54
C ARG A 276 22.34 -12.76 9.04
N SER A 277 22.61 -12.64 10.34
CA SER A 277 23.29 -11.47 10.91
C SER A 277 24.78 -11.49 10.59
N ILE A 278 25.39 -10.31 10.57
CA ILE A 278 26.83 -10.13 10.61
C ILE A 278 27.28 -10.36 12.04
N HIS A 279 28.06 -11.40 12.29
CA HIS A 279 28.51 -11.74 13.64
C HIS A 279 29.77 -10.98 14.09
N GLY A 280 29.99 -10.88 15.40
CA GLY A 280 30.91 -10.06 16.16
C GLY A 280 32.26 -9.68 15.55
N GLY A 281 33.00 -10.66 14.95
CA GLY A 281 34.28 -10.36 14.33
C GLY A 281 34.22 -9.58 13.01
N ILE A 282 33.03 -9.56 12.36
CA ILE A 282 32.79 -8.88 11.06
C ILE A 282 32.16 -7.49 11.25
N ASN A 283 31.95 -7.03 12.45
CA ASN A 283 31.41 -5.70 12.72
C ASN A 283 32.34 -4.57 12.27
N ALA A 284 33.66 -4.80 12.27
CA ALA A 284 34.65 -3.88 11.69
C ALA A 284 34.60 -3.97 10.15
N SER A 285 35.05 -2.91 9.49
CA SER A 285 35.21 -2.90 8.02
C SER A 285 36.26 -3.91 7.59
N LEU A 286 35.93 -4.71 6.57
CA LEU A 286 36.84 -5.67 5.94
C LEU A 286 37.50 -5.13 4.67
N ALA A 287 37.28 -3.86 4.31
CA ALA A 287 37.91 -3.24 3.15
C ALA A 287 39.43 -3.47 3.17
N PRO A 288 40.03 -3.80 2.03
CA PRO A 288 41.49 -3.99 1.96
C PRO A 288 42.21 -2.78 2.50
N GLN A 289 43.19 -3.00 3.36
CA GLN A 289 44.13 -1.95 3.72
C GLN A 289 45.18 -1.90 2.60
N LEU A 290 45.50 -0.71 2.15
CA LEU A 290 46.52 -0.45 1.18
C LEU A 290 47.74 0.14 1.89
N ASP A 291 48.94 -0.27 1.49
CA ASP A 291 50.17 0.39 1.90
C ASP A 291 50.34 1.75 1.20
N ALA A 292 51.42 2.48 1.50
CA ALA A 292 51.73 3.77 0.91
C ALA A 292 51.92 3.73 -0.63
N ASN A 293 52.11 2.55 -1.21
CA ASN A 293 52.29 2.35 -2.64
C ASN A 293 50.96 1.89 -3.33
N GLY A 294 49.87 1.75 -2.56
CA GLY A 294 48.59 1.28 -3.04
C GLY A 294 48.52 -0.25 -3.17
N SER A 295 49.44 -1.00 -2.63
CA SER A 295 49.43 -2.47 -2.58
C SER A 295 48.62 -3.01 -1.39
N PRO A 296 47.85 -4.10 -1.54
CA PRO A 296 47.10 -4.68 -0.44
C PRO A 296 48.04 -5.16 0.69
N ILE A 297 47.75 -4.73 1.94
CA ILE A 297 48.39 -5.28 3.14
C ILE A 297 47.76 -6.64 3.44
N ASP A 298 48.61 -7.58 3.93
CA ASP A 298 48.16 -8.91 4.34
C ASP A 298 47.03 -8.85 5.38
N ASN A 299 45.89 -9.40 5.05
CA ASN A 299 44.68 -9.45 5.86
C ASN A 299 44.30 -10.87 6.25
N TYR A 300 45.30 -11.74 6.60
CA TYR A 300 45.06 -13.14 6.94
C TYR A 300 43.91 -13.34 7.95
N ALA A 301 43.93 -12.64 9.08
CA ALA A 301 42.88 -12.73 10.09
C ALA A 301 41.49 -12.33 9.54
N THR A 302 41.46 -11.31 8.69
CA THR A 302 40.23 -10.84 8.04
C THR A 302 39.67 -11.83 7.03
N SER A 303 40.55 -12.55 6.32
CA SER A 303 40.17 -13.56 5.32
C SER A 303 39.34 -14.72 5.90
N LEU A 304 39.55 -15.03 7.20
CA LEU A 304 38.86 -16.11 7.89
C LEU A 304 37.45 -15.70 8.38
N LEU A 305 37.14 -14.43 8.42
CA LEU A 305 35.85 -13.97 8.94
C LEU A 305 34.64 -14.43 8.11
N GLY A 306 34.85 -14.78 6.86
CA GLY A 306 33.81 -15.35 5.98
C GLY A 306 33.24 -16.68 6.53
N ASN A 307 34.01 -17.42 7.33
CA ASN A 307 33.59 -18.69 7.94
C ASN A 307 32.53 -18.48 9.05
N HIS A 308 32.42 -17.27 9.60
CA HIS A 308 31.43 -16.94 10.63
C HIS A 308 30.06 -16.54 10.06
N LEU A 309 29.92 -16.45 8.74
CA LEU A 309 28.64 -16.15 8.06
C LEU A 309 27.85 -17.44 7.80
N ASN A 310 26.55 -17.27 7.50
CA ASN A 310 25.74 -18.38 7.01
C ASN A 310 26.21 -18.81 5.61
N ASN A 311 26.91 -19.93 5.51
CA ASN A 311 27.43 -20.48 4.27
C ASN A 311 26.59 -21.63 3.70
N ASP A 312 25.32 -21.80 4.11
CA ASP A 312 24.41 -22.78 3.49
C ASP A 312 23.84 -22.19 2.19
N TRP A 313 24.51 -22.49 1.08
CA TRP A 313 24.10 -22.08 -0.28
C TRP A 313 23.29 -23.15 -1.00
N ILE A 314 23.04 -24.31 -0.35
CA ILE A 314 22.35 -25.43 -0.99
C ILE A 314 20.88 -25.11 -1.19
N VAL A 315 20.44 -25.27 -2.43
CA VAL A 315 19.04 -25.13 -2.82
C VAL A 315 18.31 -26.44 -2.57
N LYS A 316 17.15 -26.35 -1.93
CA LYS A 316 16.26 -27.47 -1.61
C LYS A 316 14.95 -27.30 -2.35
N SER A 317 14.21 -28.39 -2.54
CA SER A 317 12.87 -28.36 -3.13
C SER A 317 11.83 -28.87 -2.14
N LYS A 318 10.61 -28.33 -2.23
CA LYS A 318 9.41 -28.82 -1.52
C LYS A 318 8.19 -28.59 -2.40
N LYS A 319 7.06 -29.25 -2.07
CA LYS A 319 5.78 -29.01 -2.72
C LYS A 319 4.82 -28.33 -1.75
N PRO A 320 4.59 -26.99 -1.85
CA PRO A 320 3.63 -26.30 -0.98
C PRO A 320 2.22 -26.87 -1.17
N LEU A 321 1.51 -27.10 -0.07
CA LEU A 321 0.10 -27.55 -0.12
C LEU A 321 -0.85 -26.41 -0.52
N GLY A 322 -0.43 -25.18 -0.38
CA GLY A 322 -1.17 -23.94 -0.62
C GLY A 322 -0.83 -22.90 0.45
N ASP A 323 -1.48 -21.75 0.33
CA ASP A 323 -1.32 -20.66 1.30
C ASP A 323 -2.12 -20.95 2.58
N LEU A 324 -1.63 -20.45 3.71
CA LEU A 324 -2.33 -20.52 5.00
C LEU A 324 -2.74 -19.09 5.42
N LYS A 325 -4.00 -18.93 5.84
CA LYS A 325 -4.53 -17.70 6.40
C LYS A 325 -5.22 -17.98 7.72
N LEU A 326 -4.80 -17.31 8.77
CA LEU A 326 -5.40 -17.39 10.09
C LEU A 326 -5.73 -15.98 10.56
N ALA A 327 -6.90 -15.80 11.17
CA ALA A 327 -7.23 -14.54 11.83
C ALA A 327 -8.04 -14.80 13.09
N ALA A 328 -7.82 -13.95 14.09
CA ALA A 328 -8.60 -13.90 15.31
C ALA A 328 -9.00 -12.46 15.59
N SER A 329 -10.22 -12.20 16.01
CA SER A 329 -10.63 -10.87 16.46
C SER A 329 -11.48 -10.97 17.72
N LEU A 330 -11.21 -10.05 18.65
CA LEU A 330 -11.93 -9.87 19.91
C LEU A 330 -12.46 -8.45 19.95
N ASN A 331 -13.75 -8.33 20.09
CA ASN A 331 -14.48 -7.07 20.23
C ASN A 331 -15.18 -7.06 21.58
N HIS A 332 -14.88 -6.07 22.38
CA HIS A 332 -15.51 -5.95 23.69
C HIS A 332 -15.89 -4.51 24.03
N ARG A 333 -17.02 -4.34 24.69
CA ARG A 333 -17.58 -3.06 25.07
C ARG A 333 -17.99 -3.11 26.54
N TRP A 334 -17.48 -2.18 27.33
CA TRP A 334 -17.83 -1.98 28.71
C TRP A 334 -18.63 -0.70 28.89
N MET A 335 -19.62 -0.74 29.78
CA MET A 335 -20.34 0.44 30.27
C MET A 335 -19.82 0.77 31.68
N LEU A 336 -19.08 1.86 31.81
CA LEU A 336 -18.40 2.28 33.06
C LEU A 336 -19.00 3.59 33.56
N GLY A 337 -19.94 3.54 34.46
CA GLY A 337 -20.58 4.75 35.04
C GLY A 337 -21.22 5.66 33.99
N GLY A 338 -21.88 5.07 32.97
CA GLY A 338 -22.51 5.80 31.88
C GLY A 338 -21.55 6.16 30.73
N ARG A 339 -20.24 5.90 30.87
CA ARG A 339 -19.24 6.02 29.80
C ARG A 339 -19.12 4.70 29.03
N THR A 340 -18.82 4.77 27.75
CA THR A 340 -18.58 3.57 26.93
C THR A 340 -17.10 3.41 26.66
N LEU A 341 -16.52 2.29 27.10
CA LEU A 341 -15.16 1.87 26.70
C LEU A 341 -15.28 0.73 25.69
N GLY A 342 -14.83 0.95 24.47
CA GLY A 342 -14.72 -0.06 23.44
C GLY A 342 -13.28 -0.54 23.27
N MET A 343 -13.09 -1.84 23.11
CA MET A 343 -11.81 -2.47 22.73
C MET A 343 -12.01 -3.32 21.48
N LEU A 344 -11.08 -3.18 20.54
CA LEU A 344 -10.96 -4.01 19.35
C LEU A 344 -9.54 -4.56 19.28
N ALA A 345 -9.41 -5.87 19.32
CA ALA A 345 -8.14 -6.56 19.12
C ALA A 345 -8.26 -7.50 17.93
N ALA A 346 -7.24 -7.53 17.07
CA ALA A 346 -7.18 -8.45 15.93
C ALA A 346 -5.76 -8.95 15.71
N LEU A 347 -5.66 -10.22 15.36
CA LEU A 347 -4.43 -10.86 14.90
C LEU A 347 -4.68 -11.50 13.54
N ASN A 348 -3.75 -11.31 12.61
CA ASN A 348 -3.81 -11.90 11.27
C ASN A 348 -2.47 -12.52 10.94
N TYR A 349 -2.50 -13.71 10.39
CA TYR A 349 -1.33 -14.43 9.89
C TYR A 349 -1.61 -14.92 8.47
N THR A 350 -0.63 -14.73 7.58
CA THR A 350 -0.70 -15.26 6.22
C THR A 350 0.66 -15.79 5.80
N ASN A 351 0.68 -16.96 5.19
CA ASN A 351 1.87 -17.54 4.58
C ASN A 351 1.53 -17.94 3.14
N GLU A 352 2.17 -17.30 2.16
CA GLU A 352 1.85 -17.40 0.74
C GLU A 352 3.05 -17.90 -0.07
N TYR A 353 2.78 -18.73 -1.08
CA TYR A 353 3.75 -19.22 -2.04
C TYR A 353 3.41 -18.75 -3.46
N ARG A 354 4.39 -18.13 -4.13
CA ARG A 354 4.25 -17.64 -5.52
C ARG A 354 5.46 -18.09 -6.33
N THR A 355 5.19 -18.74 -7.46
CA THR A 355 6.19 -19.24 -8.38
C THR A 355 5.99 -18.58 -9.74
N TYR A 356 7.07 -18.12 -10.33
CA TYR A 356 7.13 -17.61 -11.70
C TYR A 356 8.23 -18.37 -12.42
N GLU A 357 7.85 -19.45 -13.10
CA GLU A 357 8.76 -20.26 -13.91
C GLU A 357 8.79 -19.75 -15.35
N LYS A 358 9.96 -19.87 -15.95
CA LYS A 358 10.23 -19.47 -17.34
C LYS A 358 9.81 -18.02 -17.60
N MET A 359 10.12 -17.15 -16.66
CA MET A 359 9.89 -15.72 -16.80
C MET A 359 10.95 -15.14 -17.73
N GLU A 360 10.53 -14.68 -18.90
CA GLU A 360 11.43 -13.93 -19.78
C GLU A 360 11.83 -12.60 -19.10
N ASN A 361 13.12 -12.27 -19.14
CA ASN A 361 13.66 -11.06 -18.55
C ASN A 361 14.81 -10.53 -19.44
N ASN A 362 14.47 -9.57 -20.29
CA ASN A 362 15.35 -9.08 -21.35
C ASN A 362 15.67 -7.61 -21.15
N LEU A 363 16.89 -7.24 -21.46
CA LEU A 363 17.37 -5.86 -21.56
C LEU A 363 17.85 -5.61 -22.99
N PHE A 364 17.37 -4.54 -23.59
CA PHE A 364 17.69 -4.21 -24.98
C PHE A 364 18.57 -2.95 -25.06
N GLY A 365 19.47 -2.94 -26.03
CA GLY A 365 20.13 -1.76 -26.57
C GLY A 365 19.32 -1.10 -27.66
N ILE A 366 19.97 -0.29 -28.49
CA ILE A 366 19.37 0.28 -29.71
C ILE A 366 19.14 -0.87 -30.69
N TYR A 367 17.94 -0.91 -31.31
CA TYR A 367 17.59 -1.93 -32.31
C TYR A 367 18.53 -1.91 -33.48
N ASP A 368 19.03 -3.09 -33.89
CA ASP A 368 19.91 -3.24 -35.04
C ASP A 368 19.10 -3.22 -36.36
N ALA A 369 18.88 -2.00 -36.89
CA ALA A 369 18.13 -1.78 -38.12
C ALA A 369 18.82 -2.36 -39.35
N ALA A 370 20.14 -2.50 -39.33
CA ALA A 370 20.91 -3.03 -40.48
C ALA A 370 20.67 -4.52 -40.69
N ASN A 371 20.55 -5.27 -39.61
CA ASN A 371 20.34 -6.71 -39.62
C ASN A 371 18.89 -7.12 -39.31
N ASP A 372 17.99 -6.15 -39.09
CA ASP A 372 16.57 -6.34 -38.68
C ASP A 372 16.41 -7.31 -37.50
N LYS A 373 17.16 -7.06 -36.42
CA LYS A 373 17.14 -7.90 -35.21
C LYS A 373 17.24 -7.10 -33.92
N PRO A 374 16.67 -7.64 -32.80
CA PRO A 374 16.85 -7.07 -31.48
C PRO A 374 18.33 -7.05 -31.06
N ASN A 375 18.75 -5.97 -30.42
CA ASN A 375 20.07 -5.88 -29.81
C ASN A 375 19.94 -6.17 -28.30
N TYR A 376 20.16 -7.42 -27.93
CA TYR A 376 20.10 -7.85 -26.53
C TYR A 376 21.34 -7.41 -25.75
N LEU A 377 21.17 -6.62 -24.72
CA LEU A 377 22.17 -6.41 -23.67
C LEU A 377 22.10 -7.53 -22.62
N ARG A 378 20.95 -8.18 -22.51
CA ARG A 378 20.74 -9.42 -21.78
C ARG A 378 19.47 -10.09 -22.30
N HIS A 379 19.57 -11.38 -22.56
CA HIS A 379 18.42 -12.23 -22.87
C HIS A 379 18.41 -13.39 -21.88
N SER A 380 17.45 -13.42 -20.97
CA SER A 380 17.44 -14.42 -19.91
C SER A 380 16.05 -14.94 -19.58
N VAL A 381 16.04 -16.12 -18.99
CA VAL A 381 14.87 -16.78 -18.43
C VAL A 381 15.10 -17.00 -16.95
N ASP A 382 14.16 -16.52 -16.13
CA ASP A 382 14.21 -16.61 -14.67
C ASP A 382 13.20 -17.63 -14.17
N ASP A 383 13.61 -18.46 -13.21
CA ASP A 383 12.72 -19.22 -12.34
C ASP A 383 12.77 -18.58 -10.95
N GLN A 384 11.64 -18.04 -10.51
CA GLN A 384 11.56 -17.28 -9.26
C GLN A 384 10.53 -17.89 -8.31
N TYR A 385 10.95 -18.13 -7.08
CA TYR A 385 10.18 -18.75 -6.02
C TYR A 385 10.10 -17.83 -4.80
N ASN A 386 8.90 -17.37 -4.47
CA ASN A 386 8.65 -16.41 -3.39
C ASN A 386 7.79 -17.04 -2.30
N ASN A 387 8.27 -16.99 -1.06
CA ASN A 387 7.48 -17.27 0.14
C ASN A 387 7.27 -15.96 0.90
N ASN A 388 6.01 -15.52 1.01
CA ASN A 388 5.62 -14.29 1.68
C ASN A 388 4.90 -14.62 2.98
N VAL A 389 5.41 -14.14 4.09
CA VAL A 389 4.82 -14.28 5.42
C VAL A 389 4.39 -12.92 5.93
N ARG A 390 3.17 -12.81 6.46
CA ARG A 390 2.62 -11.57 7.03
C ARG A 390 2.01 -11.87 8.39
N LEU A 391 2.36 -11.06 9.37
CA LEU A 391 1.78 -11.04 10.70
C LEU A 391 1.27 -9.62 10.97
N GLY A 392 -0.01 -9.47 11.26
CA GLY A 392 -0.64 -8.19 11.61
C GLY A 392 -1.30 -8.26 12.96
N ALA A 393 -1.13 -7.22 13.77
CA ALA A 393 -1.82 -7.05 15.04
C ALA A 393 -2.45 -5.66 15.12
N MET A 394 -3.64 -5.57 15.67
CA MET A 394 -4.34 -4.33 15.95
C MET A 394 -4.88 -4.36 17.39
N LEU A 395 -4.73 -3.24 18.10
CA LEU A 395 -5.31 -3.05 19.41
C LEU A 395 -5.78 -1.61 19.55
N ASN A 396 -7.09 -1.41 19.51
CA ASN A 396 -7.72 -0.10 19.57
C ASN A 396 -8.60 0.00 20.82
N PHE A 397 -8.49 1.14 21.49
CA PHE A 397 -9.38 1.54 22.60
C PHE A 397 -10.08 2.82 22.22
N THR A 398 -11.36 2.90 22.53
CA THR A 398 -12.15 4.12 22.36
C THR A 398 -12.98 4.34 23.62
N LEU A 399 -12.78 5.48 24.26
CA LEU A 399 -13.56 5.91 25.41
C LEU A 399 -14.49 7.04 24.98
N LEU A 400 -15.78 6.85 25.15
CA LEU A 400 -16.82 7.84 24.91
C LEU A 400 -17.39 8.31 26.22
N SER A 401 -17.48 9.63 26.41
CA SER A 401 -18.11 10.26 27.59
C SER A 401 -19.59 9.91 27.69
N LYS A 402 -20.20 10.15 28.84
CA LYS A 402 -21.62 9.87 29.13
C LYS A 402 -22.58 10.66 28.22
N ASP A 403 -22.25 11.90 27.91
CA ASP A 403 -22.97 12.77 26.98
C ASP A 403 -22.68 12.53 25.49
N GLY A 404 -21.68 11.72 25.21
CA GLY A 404 -21.21 11.44 23.84
C GLY A 404 -20.38 12.55 23.20
N ASN A 405 -20.15 13.66 23.89
CA ASN A 405 -19.49 14.84 23.34
C ASN A 405 -17.96 14.76 23.36
N HIS A 406 -17.40 13.87 24.17
CA HIS A 406 -15.97 13.70 24.32
C HIS A 406 -15.57 12.26 23.97
N LYS A 407 -14.70 12.12 23.00
CA LYS A 407 -14.23 10.84 22.47
C LYS A 407 -12.70 10.81 22.51
N TYR A 408 -12.16 9.85 23.24
CA TYR A 408 -10.72 9.59 23.30
C TYR A 408 -10.45 8.26 22.62
N GLN A 409 -9.42 8.21 21.79
CA GLN A 409 -9.05 7.01 21.07
C GLN A 409 -7.56 6.76 21.19
N PHE A 410 -7.19 5.51 21.45
CA PHE A 410 -5.83 5.03 21.35
C PHE A 410 -5.83 3.87 20.38
N LYS A 411 -5.30 4.10 19.19
CA LYS A 411 -5.31 3.16 18.06
C LYS A 411 -3.90 2.69 17.74
N ASN A 412 -3.72 1.39 17.61
CA ASN A 412 -2.42 0.79 17.35
C ASN A 412 -2.53 -0.26 16.26
N ILE A 413 -1.62 -0.20 15.30
CA ILE A 413 -1.42 -1.21 14.26
C ILE A 413 0.05 -1.59 14.23
N PHE A 414 0.31 -2.88 14.28
CA PHE A 414 1.63 -3.47 14.08
C PHE A 414 1.57 -4.45 12.91
N ASN A 415 2.54 -4.40 12.01
CA ASN A 415 2.68 -5.36 10.93
C ASN A 415 4.13 -5.79 10.78
N GLN A 416 4.30 -7.08 10.57
CA GLN A 416 5.58 -7.73 10.27
C GLN A 416 5.41 -8.56 9.00
N LEU A 417 6.21 -8.25 7.98
CA LEU A 417 6.18 -8.93 6.70
C LEU A 417 7.58 -9.46 6.38
N ALA A 418 7.65 -10.65 5.82
CA ALA A 418 8.89 -11.16 5.24
C ALA A 418 8.64 -11.77 3.86
N THR A 419 9.62 -11.58 2.99
CA THR A 419 9.70 -12.26 1.70
C THR A 419 11.00 -13.03 1.65
N SER A 420 10.91 -14.35 1.50
CA SER A 420 12.03 -15.22 1.18
C SER A 420 11.92 -15.56 -0.31
N ARG A 421 12.96 -15.27 -1.09
CA ARG A 421 12.96 -15.47 -2.54
C ARG A 421 14.24 -16.21 -2.96
N TYR A 422 14.07 -17.17 -3.83
CA TYR A 422 15.15 -17.75 -4.61
C TYR A 422 14.87 -17.48 -6.08
N THR A 423 15.87 -16.99 -6.82
CA THR A 423 15.78 -16.77 -8.27
C THR A 423 16.96 -17.48 -8.93
N TRP A 424 16.65 -18.29 -9.92
CA TRP A 424 17.61 -18.85 -10.84
C TRP A 424 17.43 -18.18 -12.20
N ARG A 425 18.53 -17.72 -12.79
CA ARG A 425 18.56 -17.06 -14.10
C ARG A 425 19.50 -17.82 -15.01
N ASP A 426 19.04 -18.13 -16.23
CA ASP A 426 19.83 -18.71 -17.33
C ASP A 426 19.68 -17.81 -18.55
N GLY A 427 20.77 -17.42 -19.19
CA GLY A 427 20.67 -16.51 -20.32
C GLY A 427 22.00 -16.17 -21.00
N VAL A 428 21.96 -15.07 -21.72
CA VAL A 428 23.09 -14.56 -22.53
C VAL A 428 23.32 -13.10 -22.14
N SER A 429 24.57 -12.72 -21.90
CA SER A 429 24.98 -11.34 -21.63
C SER A 429 25.11 -10.49 -22.90
N ALA A 430 25.35 -9.20 -22.72
CA ALA A 430 25.64 -8.26 -23.82
C ALA A 430 26.88 -8.63 -24.64
N GLN A 431 27.81 -9.37 -24.04
CA GLN A 431 29.03 -9.83 -24.67
C GLN A 431 28.85 -11.19 -25.37
N SER A 432 27.59 -11.65 -25.46
CA SER A 432 27.20 -12.96 -26.01
C SER A 432 27.71 -14.16 -25.19
N ASN A 433 28.15 -13.93 -23.93
CA ASN A 433 28.50 -15.00 -23.02
C ASN A 433 27.25 -15.68 -22.50
N LEU A 434 27.26 -17.03 -22.50
CA LEU A 434 26.25 -17.79 -21.75
C LEU A 434 26.47 -17.57 -20.26
N GLU A 435 25.43 -17.11 -19.55
CA GLU A 435 25.50 -16.77 -18.13
C GLU A 435 24.44 -17.49 -17.33
N ARG A 436 24.79 -17.89 -16.12
CA ARG A 436 23.87 -18.38 -15.09
C ARG A 436 24.11 -17.64 -13.80
N SER A 437 23.01 -17.27 -13.15
CA SER A 437 23.11 -16.59 -11.86
C SER A 437 22.04 -17.06 -10.88
N ALA A 438 22.36 -16.99 -9.61
CA ALA A 438 21.42 -17.25 -8.54
C ALA A 438 21.34 -16.07 -7.56
N GLU A 439 20.13 -15.78 -7.10
CA GLU A 439 19.88 -14.84 -6.02
C GLU A 439 19.18 -15.54 -4.85
N TYR A 440 19.76 -15.36 -3.66
CA TYR A 440 19.17 -15.75 -2.38
C TYR A 440 18.81 -14.50 -1.63
N TYR A 441 17.51 -14.30 -1.42
CA TYR A 441 16.97 -13.06 -0.92
C TYR A 441 16.06 -13.32 0.26
N TYR A 442 16.28 -12.58 1.34
CA TYR A 442 15.35 -12.48 2.45
C TYR A 442 15.19 -11.01 2.82
N ARG A 443 13.98 -10.55 2.95
CA ARG A 443 13.67 -9.18 3.39
C ARG A 443 12.55 -9.21 4.40
N SER A 444 12.73 -8.54 5.52
CA SER A 444 11.67 -8.27 6.47
C SER A 444 11.32 -6.78 6.50
N ARG A 445 10.07 -6.48 6.78
CA ARG A 445 9.54 -5.13 6.97
C ARG A 445 8.68 -5.11 8.22
N THR A 446 9.04 -4.24 9.15
CA THR A 446 8.26 -3.98 10.37
C THR A 446 7.63 -2.61 10.26
N THR A 447 6.34 -2.49 10.55
CA THR A 447 5.69 -1.19 10.67
C THR A 447 4.83 -1.13 11.91
N TYR A 448 4.88 0.00 12.59
CA TYR A 448 4.02 0.33 13.70
C TYR A 448 3.42 1.72 13.51
N ASN A 449 2.14 1.87 13.81
CA ASN A 449 1.45 3.16 13.85
C ASN A 449 0.59 3.22 15.10
N GLY A 450 0.91 4.15 15.98
CA GLY A 450 0.18 4.45 17.21
C GLY A 450 -0.38 5.86 17.17
N GLN A 451 -1.69 6.02 17.43
CA GLN A 451 -2.39 7.30 17.41
C GLN A 451 -3.18 7.47 18.68
N LEU A 452 -2.97 8.60 19.35
CA LEU A 452 -3.81 9.08 20.45
C LEU A 452 -4.58 10.29 19.95
N THR A 453 -5.90 10.22 19.96
CA THR A 453 -6.76 11.33 19.53
C THR A 453 -7.80 11.67 20.57
N GLY A 454 -8.10 12.98 20.70
CA GLY A 454 -9.20 13.51 21.50
C GLY A 454 -10.12 14.33 20.58
N LYS A 455 -11.40 14.01 20.57
CA LYS A 455 -12.43 14.78 19.87
C LYS A 455 -13.43 15.31 20.87
N HIS A 456 -13.62 16.61 20.90
CA HIS A 456 -14.45 17.30 21.86
C HIS A 456 -15.43 18.18 21.11
N THR A 457 -16.72 17.92 21.28
CA THR A 457 -17.80 18.73 20.71
C THR A 457 -18.42 19.57 21.82
N PHE A 458 -18.37 20.87 21.65
CA PHE A 458 -19.00 21.86 22.49
C PHE A 458 -20.22 22.44 21.74
N THR A 459 -20.90 23.45 22.32
CA THR A 459 -22.10 24.03 21.72
C THR A 459 -21.81 24.65 20.32
N SER A 460 -20.69 25.35 20.20
CA SER A 460 -20.30 26.03 18.95
C SER A 460 -18.95 25.58 18.40
N ASP A 461 -18.20 24.77 19.17
CA ASP A 461 -16.83 24.41 18.81
C ASP A 461 -16.66 22.88 18.74
N ALA A 462 -15.83 22.45 17.81
CA ALA A 462 -15.40 21.06 17.70
C ALA A 462 -13.87 21.03 17.66
N LEU A 463 -13.27 20.62 18.78
CA LEU A 463 -11.82 20.54 18.97
C LEU A 463 -11.34 19.12 18.75
N ASP A 464 -10.42 18.95 17.81
CA ASP A 464 -9.72 17.71 17.54
C ASP A 464 -8.24 17.85 17.93
N LEU A 465 -7.75 16.92 18.74
CA LEU A 465 -6.36 16.82 19.17
C LEU A 465 -5.80 15.48 18.69
N SER A 466 -4.56 15.47 18.22
CA SER A 466 -3.91 14.23 17.79
C SER A 466 -2.42 14.23 18.14
N ILE A 467 -1.96 13.06 18.59
CA ILE A 467 -0.54 12.74 18.78
C ILE A 467 -0.30 11.40 18.09
N GLY A 468 0.64 11.36 17.16
CA GLY A 468 0.97 10.17 16.40
C GLY A 468 2.44 9.80 16.52
N TYR A 469 2.70 8.51 16.66
CA TYR A 469 4.03 7.94 16.48
C TYR A 469 3.96 6.79 15.50
N ALA A 470 4.84 6.84 14.49
CA ALA A 470 4.92 5.79 13.49
C ALA A 470 6.38 5.37 13.27
N TYR A 471 6.58 4.07 13.05
CA TYR A 471 7.87 3.45 12.84
C TYR A 471 7.81 2.52 11.64
N ALA A 472 8.85 2.55 10.80
CA ALA A 472 9.10 1.55 9.79
C ALA A 472 10.56 1.10 9.84
N ASN A 473 10.75 -0.21 9.75
CA ASN A 473 12.05 -0.84 9.52
C ASN A 473 11.97 -1.70 8.27
N ARG A 474 13.03 -1.68 7.48
CA ARG A 474 13.28 -2.66 6.42
C ARG A 474 14.65 -3.26 6.65
N HIS A 475 14.69 -4.56 6.77
CA HIS A 475 15.93 -5.31 6.96
C HIS A 475 16.10 -6.32 5.84
N LEU A 476 17.21 -6.24 5.14
CA LEU A 476 17.64 -7.13 4.08
C LEU A 476 18.96 -7.77 4.53
N PRO A 477 18.92 -8.81 5.38
CA PRO A 477 20.10 -9.46 5.85
C PRO A 477 20.57 -10.51 4.83
N ASP A 478 21.86 -10.49 4.51
CA ASP A 478 22.54 -11.53 3.76
C ASP A 478 21.88 -11.86 2.40
N ARG A 479 21.63 -10.84 1.59
CA ARG A 479 21.30 -11.06 0.18
C ARG A 479 22.53 -11.61 -0.52
N ARG A 480 22.43 -12.81 -1.05
CA ARG A 480 23.55 -13.52 -1.68
C ARG A 480 23.32 -13.69 -3.16
N ARG A 481 24.38 -13.53 -3.96
CA ARG A 481 24.33 -13.71 -5.39
C ARG A 481 25.63 -14.36 -5.86
N TYR A 482 25.53 -15.17 -6.91
CA TYR A 482 26.68 -15.58 -7.72
C TYR A 482 26.32 -15.57 -9.19
N LEU A 483 27.35 -15.38 -10.04
CA LEU A 483 27.30 -15.41 -11.49
C LEU A 483 28.35 -16.37 -11.99
N ILE A 484 27.99 -17.24 -12.95
CA ILE A 484 28.92 -18.11 -13.68
C ILE A 484 28.69 -17.93 -15.17
N ASP A 485 29.74 -17.97 -15.95
CA ASP A 485 29.66 -17.80 -17.38
C ASP A 485 30.32 -18.97 -18.14
N ASP A 486 29.97 -19.10 -19.41
CA ASP A 486 30.62 -19.97 -20.38
C ASP A 486 30.98 -19.13 -21.63
N ALA A 487 32.05 -18.35 -21.49
CA ALA A 487 32.53 -17.46 -22.57
C ALA A 487 32.99 -18.17 -23.83
N LEU A 488 33.26 -19.48 -23.76
CA LEU A 488 33.75 -20.28 -24.89
C LEU A 488 32.65 -21.16 -25.50
N GLU A 489 31.43 -21.09 -25.00
CA GLU A 489 30.31 -21.95 -25.42
C GLU A 489 30.65 -23.44 -25.35
N SER A 490 31.45 -23.80 -24.34
CA SER A 490 31.97 -25.16 -24.17
C SER A 490 30.97 -26.11 -23.48
N GLY A 491 29.87 -25.55 -22.96
CA GLY A 491 28.91 -26.21 -22.08
C GLY A 491 29.38 -26.31 -20.61
N VAL A 492 30.54 -25.71 -20.32
CA VAL A 492 31.14 -25.72 -18.96
C VAL A 492 31.12 -24.30 -18.40
N TYR A 493 30.24 -24.09 -17.42
CA TYR A 493 30.10 -22.79 -16.73
C TYR A 493 31.14 -22.68 -15.61
N ALA A 494 31.70 -21.48 -15.46
CA ALA A 494 32.75 -21.21 -14.48
C ALA A 494 32.61 -19.83 -13.86
N LEU A 495 33.17 -19.63 -12.67
CA LEU A 495 33.44 -18.31 -12.12
C LEU A 495 34.53 -17.61 -12.94
N SER A 496 34.26 -16.41 -13.44
CA SER A 496 35.29 -15.60 -14.11
C SER A 496 36.27 -15.04 -13.09
N THR A 497 35.75 -14.53 -11.99
CA THR A 497 36.52 -13.99 -10.84
C THR A 497 35.83 -14.31 -9.51
N GLY A 498 36.52 -14.15 -8.41
CA GLY A 498 35.88 -14.25 -7.07
C GLY A 498 34.81 -13.17 -6.86
N ASN A 499 34.90 -12.02 -7.54
CA ASN A 499 33.95 -10.92 -7.43
C ASN A 499 32.54 -11.27 -7.93
N ASP A 500 32.40 -12.35 -8.69
CA ASP A 500 31.10 -12.85 -9.16
C ASP A 500 30.23 -13.38 -8.02
N ILE A 501 30.78 -13.49 -6.82
CA ILE A 501 30.05 -13.89 -5.62
C ILE A 501 29.96 -12.68 -4.68
N SER A 502 28.74 -12.31 -4.32
CA SER A 502 28.49 -11.15 -3.47
C SER A 502 27.48 -11.40 -2.35
N ARG A 503 27.60 -10.61 -1.29
CA ARG A 503 26.68 -10.60 -0.15
C ARG A 503 26.37 -9.16 0.24
N GLU A 504 25.12 -8.89 0.60
CA GLU A 504 24.63 -7.55 0.93
C GLU A 504 23.78 -7.57 2.19
N TRP A 505 24.01 -6.58 3.05
CA TRP A 505 23.17 -6.26 4.21
C TRP A 505 22.71 -4.83 4.08
N THR A 506 21.39 -4.65 4.15
CA THR A 506 20.76 -3.30 4.08
C THR A 506 19.78 -3.15 5.22
N GLN A 507 19.81 -1.99 5.87
CA GLN A 507 18.86 -1.62 6.91
C GLN A 507 18.37 -0.20 6.69
N LEU A 508 17.05 -0.04 6.81
CA LEU A 508 16.37 1.25 6.89
C LEU A 508 15.60 1.31 8.20
N ASP A 509 15.71 2.42 8.90
CA ASP A 509 14.87 2.78 10.03
C ASP A 509 14.28 4.16 9.81
N GLU A 510 12.98 4.30 9.98
CA GLU A 510 12.28 5.57 9.87
C GLU A 510 11.30 5.74 11.04
N HIS A 511 11.36 6.90 11.68
CA HIS A 511 10.50 7.31 12.78
C HIS A 511 9.78 8.59 12.41
N ILE A 512 8.49 8.67 12.71
CA ILE A 512 7.69 9.88 12.54
C ILE A 512 6.98 10.17 13.85
N LEU A 513 7.11 11.40 14.34
CA LEU A 513 6.29 11.96 15.41
C LEU A 513 5.43 13.06 14.81
N SER A 514 4.12 13.03 15.05
CA SER A 514 3.19 14.03 14.55
C SER A 514 2.30 14.57 15.67
N LEU A 515 1.97 15.85 15.61
CA LEU A 515 1.10 16.56 16.50
C LEU A 515 0.10 17.36 15.69
N GLY A 516 -1.18 17.34 16.07
CA GLY A 516 -2.22 18.11 15.40
C GLY A 516 -3.20 18.69 16.39
N ILE A 517 -3.60 19.92 16.15
CA ILE A 517 -4.71 20.60 16.80
C ILE A 517 -5.57 21.24 15.73
N ASN A 518 -6.86 21.06 15.84
CA ASN A 518 -7.83 21.63 14.94
C ASN A 518 -9.06 22.04 15.74
N ASP A 519 -9.49 23.26 15.56
CA ASP A 519 -10.73 23.78 16.13
C ASP A 519 -11.64 24.26 15.01
N LYS A 520 -12.89 23.84 15.05
CA LYS A 520 -13.94 24.25 14.14
C LYS A 520 -15.02 24.96 14.91
N HIS A 521 -15.14 26.27 14.71
CA HIS A 521 -16.14 27.13 15.29
C HIS A 521 -17.32 27.32 14.35
N HIS A 522 -18.53 27.08 14.86
CA HIS A 522 -19.77 27.24 14.15
C HIS A 522 -20.44 28.57 14.56
N PHE A 523 -20.58 29.50 13.63
CA PHE A 523 -21.29 30.75 13.84
C PHE A 523 -22.75 30.60 13.41
N LYS A 524 -23.62 31.37 14.10
CA LYS A 524 -25.04 31.39 13.77
C LYS A 524 -25.53 32.82 13.63
N PHE A 525 -25.79 33.24 12.40
CA PHE A 525 -26.33 34.56 12.03
C PHE A 525 -27.71 34.41 11.39
N GLY A 526 -28.74 34.08 12.18
CA GLY A 526 -30.07 33.77 11.67
C GLY A 526 -30.06 32.47 10.82
N ASN A 527 -30.33 32.61 9.53
CA ASN A 527 -30.30 31.49 8.57
C ASN A 527 -28.92 31.25 7.92
N PHE A 528 -27.95 32.08 8.24
CA PHE A 528 -26.59 31.95 7.74
C PHE A 528 -25.70 31.35 8.85
N GLU A 529 -25.17 30.16 8.60
CA GLU A 529 -24.42 29.37 9.58
C GLU A 529 -23.02 29.02 9.02
N PRO A 530 -22.07 29.97 9.00
CA PRO A 530 -20.72 29.70 8.52
C PRO A 530 -19.89 28.97 9.57
N ASP A 531 -18.95 28.13 9.09
CA ASP A 531 -17.93 27.50 9.93
C ASP A 531 -16.57 28.14 9.66
N LEU A 532 -15.86 28.47 10.73
CA LEU A 532 -14.44 28.82 10.71
C LEU A 532 -13.65 27.66 11.30
N GLN A 533 -12.64 27.18 10.58
CA GLN A 533 -11.77 26.16 11.10
C GLN A 533 -10.33 26.66 11.09
N VAL A 534 -9.65 26.52 12.22
CA VAL A 534 -8.25 26.90 12.43
C VAL A 534 -7.51 25.70 12.98
N GLY A 535 -6.32 25.45 12.46
CA GLY A 535 -5.52 24.33 12.95
C GLY A 535 -4.03 24.55 12.78
N ALA A 536 -3.29 23.74 13.53
CA ALA A 536 -1.86 23.65 13.42
C ALA A 536 -1.44 22.17 13.37
N TYR A 537 -0.35 21.91 12.64
CA TYR A 537 0.21 20.57 12.47
C TYR A 537 1.73 20.65 12.55
N GLY A 538 2.33 19.72 13.27
CA GLY A 538 3.76 19.55 13.35
C GLY A 538 4.15 18.09 13.08
N GLU A 539 5.22 17.88 12.30
CA GLU A 539 5.77 16.56 12.03
C GLU A 539 7.30 16.61 12.12
N TYR A 540 7.86 15.65 12.82
CA TYR A 540 9.29 15.37 12.81
C TYR A 540 9.52 13.96 12.30
N ARG A 541 10.35 13.84 11.26
CA ARG A 541 10.71 12.56 10.62
C ARG A 541 12.22 12.36 10.72
N SER A 542 12.64 11.19 11.16
CA SER A 542 14.05 10.78 11.17
C SER A 542 14.20 9.48 10.40
N ARG A 543 15.13 9.45 9.44
CA ARG A 543 15.41 8.29 8.60
C ARG A 543 16.88 7.97 8.62
N LYS A 544 17.22 6.68 8.76
CA LYS A 544 18.58 6.16 8.69
C LYS A 544 18.61 5.01 7.70
N TYR A 545 19.52 5.10 6.74
CA TYR A 545 19.76 4.05 5.76
C TYR A 545 21.23 3.62 5.80
N GLN A 546 21.46 2.33 5.90
CA GLN A 546 22.78 1.73 5.94
C GLN A 546 22.85 0.49 5.06
N THR A 547 23.97 0.35 4.36
CA THR A 547 24.26 -0.84 3.57
C THR A 547 25.71 -1.27 3.76
N ARG A 548 25.95 -2.57 3.71
CA ARG A 548 27.27 -3.17 3.67
C ARG A 548 27.31 -4.20 2.55
N ASN A 549 28.29 -4.09 1.68
CA ASN A 549 28.47 -4.94 0.52
C ASN A 549 29.76 -5.72 0.67
N PHE A 550 29.69 -7.02 0.48
CA PHE A 550 30.82 -7.92 0.53
C PHE A 550 30.91 -8.68 -0.78
N ILE A 551 32.15 -8.93 -1.20
CA ILE A 551 32.48 -9.79 -2.31
C ILE A 551 33.45 -10.86 -1.84
N TYR A 552 33.49 -11.96 -2.55
CA TYR A 552 34.56 -12.92 -2.37
C TYR A 552 35.65 -12.66 -3.41
N ASN A 553 36.89 -12.77 -2.99
CA ASN A 553 38.03 -12.75 -3.89
C ASN A 553 38.82 -14.05 -3.70
N TRP A 554 39.69 -14.34 -4.64
CA TRP A 554 40.53 -15.51 -4.58
C TRP A 554 41.94 -15.12 -4.16
N ASN A 555 42.50 -15.79 -3.20
CA ASN A 555 43.89 -15.72 -2.75
C ASN A 555 44.54 -14.32 -2.72
N VAL A 556 44.96 -13.87 -1.57
CA VAL A 556 45.56 -12.55 -1.36
C VAL A 556 46.87 -12.36 -2.17
N SER A 557 47.60 -13.46 -2.42
CA SER A 557 48.91 -13.46 -3.09
C SER A 557 48.85 -13.73 -4.59
N ASP A 558 47.79 -14.40 -5.07
CA ASP A 558 47.68 -14.82 -6.48
C ASP A 558 46.20 -14.86 -6.87
N ASN A 559 45.78 -13.96 -7.76
CA ASN A 559 44.40 -13.87 -8.24
C ASN A 559 43.99 -15.03 -9.19
N ASN A 560 44.85 -16.01 -9.44
CA ASN A 560 44.55 -17.14 -10.30
C ASN A 560 43.81 -18.24 -9.55
N MET A 561 42.49 -18.25 -9.67
CA MET A 561 41.65 -19.31 -9.14
C MET A 561 41.91 -20.62 -9.90
N PRO A 562 42.18 -21.76 -9.19
CA PRO A 562 42.35 -23.04 -9.87
C PRO A 562 41.15 -23.45 -10.70
N SER A 563 41.43 -24.12 -11.83
CA SER A 563 40.41 -24.56 -12.79
C SER A 563 39.31 -25.40 -12.13
N ASP A 564 39.73 -26.39 -11.32
CA ASP A 564 38.79 -27.28 -10.61
C ASP A 564 37.83 -26.51 -9.69
N PHE A 565 38.34 -25.44 -9.09
CA PHE A 565 37.55 -24.59 -8.19
C PHE A 565 36.54 -23.74 -8.99
N ARG A 566 36.96 -23.19 -10.11
CA ARG A 566 36.11 -22.36 -10.96
C ARG A 566 34.93 -23.15 -11.55
N HIS A 567 35.13 -24.41 -11.89
CA HIS A 567 34.15 -25.31 -12.52
C HIS A 567 33.38 -26.17 -11.52
N SER A 568 33.57 -25.99 -10.22
CA SER A 568 32.84 -26.72 -9.20
C SER A 568 31.36 -26.29 -9.14
N ASP A 569 30.50 -27.14 -8.57
CA ASP A 569 29.16 -26.75 -8.17
C ASP A 569 29.23 -25.63 -7.13
N ILE A 570 28.88 -24.39 -7.53
CA ILE A 570 29.07 -23.18 -6.74
C ILE A 570 28.36 -23.25 -5.38
N PRO A 571 27.09 -23.68 -5.26
CA PRO A 571 26.46 -23.88 -3.95
C PRO A 571 27.24 -24.84 -3.05
N THR A 572 27.71 -25.95 -3.56
CA THR A 572 28.52 -26.91 -2.80
C THR A 572 29.89 -26.34 -2.45
N LEU A 573 30.54 -25.65 -3.38
CA LEU A 573 31.82 -25.00 -3.15
C LEU A 573 31.71 -23.95 -2.02
N LEU A 574 30.69 -23.09 -2.03
CA LEU A 574 30.50 -22.04 -1.05
C LEU A 574 30.00 -22.55 0.30
N SER A 575 29.31 -23.70 0.34
CA SER A 575 28.84 -24.32 1.58
C SER A 575 29.91 -25.08 2.32
N ASN A 576 31.09 -25.29 1.72
CA ASN A 576 32.21 -25.97 2.35
C ASN A 576 33.18 -24.94 2.94
N GLU A 577 33.20 -24.84 4.26
CA GLU A 577 34.08 -23.93 5.01
C GLU A 577 35.59 -24.12 4.70
N LYS A 578 36.01 -25.33 4.29
CA LYS A 578 37.37 -25.57 3.88
C LYS A 578 37.81 -24.84 2.61
N ASN A 579 36.85 -24.34 1.85
CA ASN A 579 37.08 -23.55 0.64
C ASN A 579 37.24 -22.06 0.91
N MET A 580 37.02 -21.64 2.19
CA MET A 580 37.19 -20.28 2.63
C MET A 580 38.56 -20.11 3.33
N GLY A 581 39.19 -18.97 3.17
CA GLY A 581 40.45 -18.65 3.82
C GLY A 581 41.42 -17.83 2.96
N TYR A 582 42.62 -17.61 3.49
CA TYR A 582 43.62 -16.73 2.91
C TYR A 582 44.08 -17.15 1.50
N ASP A 583 44.40 -18.44 1.32
CA ASP A 583 44.85 -19.01 0.03
C ASP A 583 43.72 -19.53 -0.84
N LYS A 584 42.47 -19.16 -0.52
CA LYS A 584 41.24 -19.62 -1.16
C LYS A 584 40.26 -18.46 -1.36
N LEU A 585 38.98 -18.73 -1.25
CA LEU A 585 37.97 -17.65 -1.23
C LEU A 585 38.04 -16.91 0.10
N TYR A 586 38.22 -15.62 0.06
CA TYR A 586 38.19 -14.77 1.24
C TYR A 586 37.21 -13.60 1.04
N LEU A 587 36.60 -13.18 2.15
CA LEU A 587 35.57 -12.14 2.16
C LEU A 587 36.23 -10.76 2.20
N LEU A 588 35.79 -9.88 1.31
CA LEU A 588 36.19 -8.47 1.29
C LEU A 588 34.94 -7.59 1.43
N GLU A 589 35.03 -6.54 2.22
CA GLU A 589 34.01 -5.50 2.21
C GLU A 589 34.34 -4.44 1.16
N GLN A 590 33.40 -4.24 0.22
CA GLN A 590 33.43 -3.07 -0.65
C GLN A 590 32.89 -1.89 0.12
N LYS A 591 33.77 -1.11 0.71
CA LYS A 591 33.39 0.04 1.51
C LYS A 591 32.81 1.14 0.62
N GLN A 592 31.52 1.38 0.76
CA GLN A 592 30.77 2.36 -0.02
C GLN A 592 30.02 3.31 0.94
N MET A 593 30.78 4.18 1.63
CA MET A 593 30.23 5.07 2.66
C MET A 593 29.18 6.03 2.09
N ARG A 594 29.29 6.42 0.82
CA ARG A 594 28.28 7.25 0.12
C ARG A 594 26.90 6.60 0.10
N ASN A 595 26.82 5.26 0.17
CA ASN A 595 25.55 4.52 0.16
C ASN A 595 24.81 4.60 1.51
N ASN A 596 25.42 5.19 2.52
CA ASN A 596 24.82 5.39 3.85
C ASN A 596 24.41 6.84 4.03
N TYR A 597 23.21 7.07 4.54
CA TYR A 597 22.73 8.42 4.85
C TYR A 597 21.84 8.44 6.08
N ARG A 598 21.74 9.63 6.67
CA ARG A 598 20.77 9.98 7.70
C ARG A 598 19.99 11.20 7.21
N GLY A 599 18.70 11.20 7.47
CA GLY A 599 17.82 12.31 7.08
C GLY A 599 16.93 12.72 8.24
N HIS A 600 16.72 14.01 8.38
CA HIS A 600 15.77 14.61 9.31
C HIS A 600 14.87 15.57 8.54
N ASN A 601 13.57 15.52 8.82
CA ASN A 601 12.63 16.47 8.23
C ASN A 601 11.72 17.02 9.30
N THR A 602 11.65 18.34 9.41
CA THR A 602 10.76 19.05 10.31
C THR A 602 9.75 19.83 9.48
N LEU A 603 8.47 19.54 9.67
CA LEU A 603 7.37 20.25 9.03
C LEU A 603 6.53 20.92 10.12
N GLY A 604 6.38 22.24 10.02
CA GLY A 604 5.43 23.04 10.80
C GLY A 604 4.39 23.65 9.88
N ALA A 605 3.12 23.54 10.22
CA ALA A 605 2.04 24.11 9.42
C ALA A 605 0.95 24.76 10.27
N GLY A 606 0.37 25.82 9.75
CA GLY A 606 -0.83 26.44 10.26
C GLY A 606 -1.83 26.66 9.13
N TYR A 607 -3.11 26.55 9.41
CA TYR A 607 -4.14 26.75 8.38
C TYR A 607 -5.41 27.38 8.93
N LEU A 608 -6.13 28.00 8.01
CA LEU A 608 -7.43 28.59 8.25
C LEU A 608 -8.32 28.23 7.08
N THR A 609 -9.55 27.77 7.37
CA THR A 609 -10.61 27.56 6.37
C THR A 609 -11.91 28.19 6.80
N LEU A 610 -12.65 28.64 5.83
CA LEU A 610 -13.97 29.26 6.00
C LEU A 610 -14.99 28.54 5.11
N SER A 611 -16.03 27.98 5.73
CA SER A 611 -17.15 27.35 5.02
C SER A 611 -18.35 28.26 5.08
N LEU A 612 -18.84 28.69 3.93
CA LEU A 612 -19.91 29.66 3.77
C LEU A 612 -21.10 29.03 3.05
N PRO A 613 -22.19 28.68 3.73
CA PRO A 613 -23.41 28.18 3.10
C PRO A 613 -24.30 29.35 2.68
N PHE A 614 -24.43 29.57 1.36
CA PHE A 614 -25.33 30.58 0.75
C PHE A 614 -26.51 29.91 0.03
N GLY A 615 -27.48 29.39 0.77
CA GLY A 615 -28.61 28.68 0.19
C GLY A 615 -28.17 27.43 -0.59
N GLN A 616 -28.29 27.48 -1.92
CA GLN A 616 -27.84 26.39 -2.81
C GLN A 616 -26.32 26.37 -3.05
N PHE A 617 -25.64 27.47 -2.76
CA PHE A 617 -24.18 27.57 -2.88
C PHE A 617 -23.49 27.28 -1.55
N GLY A 618 -22.45 26.45 -1.59
CA GLY A 618 -21.48 26.27 -0.53
C GLY A 618 -20.10 26.69 -1.03
N ILE A 619 -19.41 27.51 -0.27
CA ILE A 619 -18.02 27.90 -0.55
C ILE A 619 -17.18 27.42 0.63
N HIS A 620 -16.11 26.71 0.34
CA HIS A 620 -15.09 26.28 1.29
C HIS A 620 -13.73 26.78 0.81
N ALA A 621 -13.26 27.84 1.41
CA ALA A 621 -12.01 28.50 1.05
C ALA A 621 -11.02 28.41 2.21
N GLY A 622 -9.75 28.17 1.91
CA GLY A 622 -8.73 28.09 2.92
C GLY A 622 -7.35 28.48 2.43
N VAL A 623 -6.49 28.71 3.39
CA VAL A 623 -5.05 28.89 3.17
C VAL A 623 -4.28 28.12 4.21
N ARG A 624 -3.26 27.42 3.75
CA ARG A 624 -2.31 26.70 4.58
C ARG A 624 -0.93 27.29 4.38
N PHE A 625 -0.24 27.55 5.47
CA PHE A 625 1.19 27.86 5.48
C PHE A 625 1.97 26.63 5.92
N GLU A 626 3.04 26.29 5.22
CA GLU A 626 3.98 25.25 5.63
C GLU A 626 5.40 25.76 5.63
N HIS A 627 6.09 25.51 6.73
CA HIS A 627 7.55 25.59 6.82
C HIS A 627 8.13 24.18 6.92
N ASN A 628 9.00 23.82 5.98
CA ASN A 628 9.65 22.53 5.91
C ASN A 628 11.16 22.68 5.85
N ASP A 629 11.88 21.97 6.71
CA ASP A 629 13.34 21.86 6.68
C ASP A 629 13.72 20.37 6.65
N MET A 630 14.19 19.93 5.48
CA MET A 630 14.72 18.59 5.30
C MET A 630 16.24 18.67 5.26
N GLU A 631 16.88 18.01 6.23
CA GLU A 631 18.33 17.86 6.32
C GLU A 631 18.74 16.47 5.87
N LEU A 632 19.70 16.38 4.95
CA LEU A 632 20.34 15.13 4.56
C LEU A 632 21.81 15.16 4.96
N ILE A 633 22.24 14.13 5.69
CA ILE A 633 23.62 13.92 6.11
C ILE A 633 24.14 12.67 5.39
N SER A 634 25.11 12.80 4.51
CA SER A 634 25.70 11.72 3.74
C SER A 634 27.18 11.91 3.51
N ASN A 635 27.89 10.81 3.20
CA ASN A 635 29.29 10.88 2.82
C ASN A 635 29.45 11.23 1.35
N THR A 636 30.49 11.99 1.02
CA THR A 636 30.84 12.34 -0.37
C THR A 636 31.85 11.38 -0.97
N ARG A 637 32.52 10.56 -0.13
CA ARG A 637 33.54 9.58 -0.52
C ARG A 637 33.19 8.19 0.03
N ASP A 638 33.70 7.14 -0.61
CA ASP A 638 33.39 5.76 -0.24
C ASP A 638 34.29 5.19 0.83
N TYR A 639 35.55 5.60 0.87
CA TYR A 639 36.58 4.94 1.68
C TYR A 639 36.92 5.65 2.98
N GLU A 640 36.51 6.91 3.12
CA GLU A 640 36.77 7.73 4.31
C GLU A 640 35.51 8.48 4.78
N LYS A 641 35.47 8.80 6.06
CA LYS A 641 34.36 9.60 6.60
C LYS A 641 34.46 11.01 6.04
N SER A 642 33.48 11.40 5.25
CA SER A 642 33.37 12.68 4.56
C SER A 642 31.94 13.22 4.63
N GLU A 643 31.32 13.12 5.83
CA GLU A 643 29.94 13.55 6.06
C GLU A 643 29.75 15.03 5.75
N THR A 644 28.74 15.32 4.96
CA THR A 644 28.26 16.67 4.69
C THR A 644 26.77 16.73 5.02
N SER A 645 26.34 17.89 5.51
CA SER A 645 24.93 18.18 5.74
C SER A 645 24.42 19.14 4.68
N ARG A 646 23.25 18.85 4.12
CA ARG A 646 22.55 19.70 3.18
C ARG A 646 21.09 19.88 3.58
N HIS A 647 20.63 21.14 3.55
CA HIS A 647 19.27 21.52 3.88
C HIS A 647 18.47 21.87 2.66
N TYR A 648 17.22 21.43 2.63
CA TYR A 648 16.20 21.76 1.63
C TYR A 648 15.05 22.46 2.36
N ARG A 649 15.11 23.79 2.43
CA ARG A 649 14.16 24.63 3.19
C ARG A 649 13.13 25.24 2.29
N THR A 650 11.86 25.23 2.73
CA THR A 650 10.78 25.93 2.05
C THR A 650 9.81 26.54 3.05
N SER A 651 9.21 27.67 2.66
CA SER A 651 8.17 28.35 3.42
C SER A 651 7.15 28.88 2.43
N ASP A 652 6.00 28.25 2.34
CA ASP A 652 5.05 28.48 1.25
C ASP A 652 3.61 28.55 1.74
N PHE A 653 2.78 29.28 1.00
CA PHE A 653 1.33 29.34 1.17
C PHE A 653 0.63 28.51 0.10
N PHE A 654 -0.38 27.76 0.55
CA PHE A 654 -1.17 26.86 -0.29
C PHE A 654 -2.65 27.27 -0.19
N PRO A 655 -3.14 28.10 -1.12
CA PRO A 655 -4.55 28.46 -1.18
C PRO A 655 -5.39 27.30 -1.74
N SER A 656 -6.62 27.20 -1.25
CA SER A 656 -7.63 26.26 -1.77
C SER A 656 -9.01 26.92 -1.81
N LEU A 657 -9.77 26.59 -2.83
CA LEU A 657 -11.14 27.02 -3.01
C LEU A 657 -11.97 25.85 -3.55
N ASN A 658 -12.96 25.45 -2.78
CA ASN A 658 -13.90 24.41 -3.17
C ASN A 658 -15.31 25.01 -3.15
N THR A 659 -16.05 24.91 -4.22
CA THR A 659 -17.42 25.41 -4.32
C THR A 659 -18.37 24.26 -4.65
N THR A 660 -19.55 24.28 -4.06
CA THR A 660 -20.63 23.33 -4.32
C THR A 660 -21.88 24.09 -4.67
N TYR A 661 -22.49 23.78 -5.81
CA TYR A 661 -23.79 24.25 -6.18
C TYR A 661 -24.81 23.12 -6.19
N LYS A 662 -25.78 23.18 -5.28
CA LYS A 662 -26.86 22.20 -5.16
C LYS A 662 -27.99 22.64 -6.10
N LEU A 663 -28.15 21.93 -7.23
CA LEU A 663 -29.25 22.13 -8.15
C LEU A 663 -30.59 21.77 -7.49
N ASN A 664 -30.57 20.69 -6.70
CA ASN A 664 -31.64 20.20 -5.82
C ASN A 664 -31.06 19.19 -4.85
N ASP A 665 -31.88 18.50 -4.07
CA ASP A 665 -31.42 17.51 -3.08
C ASP A 665 -30.69 16.28 -3.66
N GLN A 666 -30.88 16.00 -4.95
CA GLN A 666 -30.28 14.85 -5.63
C GLN A 666 -29.10 15.23 -6.54
N HIS A 667 -28.98 16.48 -6.97
CA HIS A 667 -28.01 16.90 -7.98
C HIS A 667 -27.16 18.05 -7.48
N GLN A 668 -25.86 17.93 -7.63
CA GLN A 668 -24.92 19.00 -7.29
C GLN A 668 -23.72 19.05 -8.25
N ILE A 669 -23.15 20.23 -8.38
CA ILE A 669 -21.94 20.51 -9.14
C ILE A 669 -20.88 21.02 -8.16
N ARG A 670 -19.66 20.55 -8.31
CA ARG A 670 -18.50 21.00 -7.54
C ARG A 670 -17.44 21.55 -8.45
N LEU A 671 -16.87 22.68 -8.07
CA LEU A 671 -15.68 23.26 -8.69
C LEU A 671 -14.62 23.43 -7.61
N SER A 672 -13.41 22.97 -7.88
CA SER A 672 -12.30 23.05 -6.93
C SER A 672 -11.06 23.57 -7.61
N TYR A 673 -10.35 24.47 -6.92
CA TYR A 673 -9.00 24.90 -7.23
C TYR A 673 -8.13 24.78 -5.98
N GLY A 674 -6.89 24.36 -6.13
CA GLY A 674 -5.92 24.42 -5.05
C GLY A 674 -4.49 24.20 -5.54
N ARG A 675 -3.58 24.86 -4.84
CA ARG A 675 -2.14 24.70 -5.06
C ARG A 675 -1.57 23.66 -4.10
N SER A 676 -0.71 22.82 -4.60
CA SER A 676 0.00 21.77 -3.83
C SER A 676 1.48 21.74 -4.19
N ILE A 677 2.26 20.99 -3.42
CA ILE A 677 3.70 20.86 -3.60
C ILE A 677 4.08 19.39 -3.66
N ASN A 678 5.16 19.09 -4.39
CA ASN A 678 5.83 17.79 -4.32
C ASN A 678 7.31 18.03 -4.06
N ARG A 679 7.77 17.59 -2.89
CA ARG A 679 9.13 17.81 -2.40
C ARG A 679 10.03 16.64 -2.81
N PRO A 680 11.35 16.89 -3.00
CA PRO A 680 12.33 15.81 -3.11
C PRO A 680 12.34 14.94 -1.85
N GLU A 681 12.73 13.68 -2.02
CA GLU A 681 12.79 12.68 -0.95
C GLU A 681 14.23 12.41 -0.54
N PHE A 682 14.46 11.93 0.69
CA PHE A 682 15.80 11.60 1.18
C PHE A 682 16.58 10.74 0.20
N ARG A 683 15.95 9.74 -0.38
CA ARG A 683 16.58 8.83 -1.34
C ARG A 683 16.94 9.55 -2.64
N GLU A 684 16.07 10.39 -3.12
CA GLU A 684 16.23 11.09 -4.41
C GLU A 684 17.35 12.12 -4.39
N VAL A 685 17.59 12.72 -3.22
CA VAL A 685 18.67 13.69 -3.03
C VAL A 685 19.96 13.09 -2.42
N SER A 686 19.97 11.79 -2.10
CA SER A 686 21.16 11.15 -1.54
C SER A 686 22.16 10.77 -2.63
N SER A 687 23.45 10.77 -2.28
CA SER A 687 24.51 10.24 -3.14
C SER A 687 24.58 8.71 -3.17
N SER A 688 23.68 8.05 -2.47
CA SER A 688 23.64 6.58 -2.36
C SER A 688 23.26 5.92 -3.69
N VAL A 689 23.94 4.85 -4.03
CA VAL A 689 23.67 4.01 -5.20
C VAL A 689 23.11 2.68 -4.72
N TYR A 690 22.09 2.15 -5.38
CA TYR A 690 21.66 0.77 -5.18
C TYR A 690 21.54 0.06 -6.53
N TYR A 691 21.76 -1.24 -6.52
CA TYR A 691 21.58 -2.09 -7.70
C TYR A 691 20.22 -2.77 -7.67
N ASP A 692 19.44 -2.53 -8.71
CA ASP A 692 18.17 -3.22 -8.94
C ASP A 692 18.40 -4.47 -9.79
N PHE A 693 18.17 -5.65 -9.19
CA PHE A 693 18.42 -6.94 -9.85
C PHE A 693 17.42 -7.20 -11.00
N ASP A 694 16.17 -6.77 -10.84
CA ASP A 694 15.16 -6.97 -11.88
C ASP A 694 15.44 -6.09 -13.10
N LEU A 695 15.89 -4.85 -12.89
CA LEU A 695 16.31 -3.92 -13.94
C LEU A 695 17.74 -4.16 -14.41
N ALA A 696 18.56 -4.90 -13.66
CA ALA A 696 20.01 -5.03 -13.82
C ALA A 696 20.72 -3.67 -13.98
N SER A 697 20.34 -2.69 -13.19
CA SER A 697 20.79 -1.30 -13.30
C SER A 697 21.01 -0.67 -11.94
N ASN A 698 21.94 0.28 -11.89
CA ASN A 698 22.16 1.12 -10.70
C ASN A 698 21.21 2.31 -10.71
N VAL A 699 20.80 2.74 -9.52
CA VAL A 699 19.99 3.95 -9.31
C VAL A 699 20.72 4.90 -8.36
N LEU A 700 20.94 6.13 -8.78
CA LEU A 700 21.65 7.20 -8.08
C LEU A 700 20.72 8.38 -7.81
N GLY A 701 20.77 8.98 -6.62
CA GLY A 701 20.05 10.22 -6.33
C GLY A 701 20.70 11.45 -6.98
N ASN A 702 20.00 12.58 -6.92
CA ASN A 702 20.44 13.87 -7.42
C ASN A 702 20.25 14.96 -6.37
N THR A 703 21.35 15.48 -5.83
CA THR A 703 21.34 16.51 -4.77
C THR A 703 20.81 17.88 -5.23
N GLU A 704 20.66 18.11 -6.53
CA GLU A 704 20.24 19.40 -7.11
C GLU A 704 18.73 19.49 -7.38
N LEU A 705 17.95 18.50 -6.91
CA LEU A 705 16.51 18.50 -7.09
C LEU A 705 15.82 19.66 -6.38
N LYS A 706 14.81 20.22 -7.06
CA LYS A 706 13.98 21.32 -6.59
C LYS A 706 12.56 20.82 -6.32
N ASN A 707 11.80 21.60 -5.54
CA ASN A 707 10.38 21.34 -5.36
C ASN A 707 9.60 21.49 -6.66
N CYS A 708 8.58 20.67 -6.81
CA CYS A 708 7.56 20.80 -7.85
C CYS A 708 6.30 21.42 -7.26
N TYR A 709 5.80 22.49 -7.88
CA TYR A 709 4.51 23.08 -7.51
C TYR A 709 3.43 22.61 -8.50
N VAL A 710 2.23 22.40 -7.99
CA VAL A 710 1.13 21.87 -8.80
C VAL A 710 -0.13 22.68 -8.58
N ASP A 711 -0.68 23.22 -9.67
CA ASP A 711 -1.99 23.84 -9.69
C ASP A 711 -3.03 22.82 -10.14
N ASN A 712 -4.06 22.62 -9.32
CA ASN A 712 -5.10 21.63 -9.52
C ASN A 712 -6.44 22.30 -9.75
N LEU A 713 -7.15 21.87 -10.79
CA LEU A 713 -8.50 22.34 -11.14
C LEU A 713 -9.40 21.13 -11.38
N ASP A 714 -10.54 21.10 -10.70
CA ASP A 714 -11.51 20.00 -10.78
C ASP A 714 -12.93 20.52 -10.96
N LEU A 715 -13.68 19.90 -11.86
CA LEU A 715 -15.11 20.09 -12.02
C LEU A 715 -15.80 18.73 -11.92
N ARG A 716 -16.82 18.60 -11.05
CA ARG A 716 -17.54 17.35 -10.86
C ARG A 716 -19.04 17.58 -10.77
N TYR A 717 -19.80 16.82 -11.53
CA TYR A 717 -21.23 16.67 -11.41
C TYR A 717 -21.56 15.39 -10.64
N GLU A 718 -22.52 15.45 -9.71
CA GLU A 718 -22.96 14.33 -8.87
C GLU A 718 -24.48 14.25 -8.88
N TRP A 719 -24.98 13.03 -9.13
CA TRP A 719 -26.38 12.68 -9.02
C TRP A 719 -26.53 11.54 -8.00
N TYR A 720 -27.42 11.74 -7.05
CA TYR A 720 -27.77 10.80 -6.00
C TYR A 720 -29.23 10.33 -6.18
N PRO A 721 -29.48 9.33 -7.07
CA PRO A 721 -30.84 8.90 -7.43
C PRO A 721 -31.64 8.42 -6.22
N SER A 722 -30.96 7.68 -5.31
CA SER A 722 -31.53 7.23 -4.07
C SER A 722 -30.43 7.11 -2.99
N ARG A 723 -30.81 6.73 -1.78
CA ARG A 723 -29.87 6.51 -0.70
C ARG A 723 -28.95 5.33 -1.04
N GLY A 724 -27.64 5.54 -0.94
CA GLY A 724 -26.64 4.50 -1.28
C GLY A 724 -26.33 4.41 -2.77
N GLU A 725 -26.90 5.28 -3.60
CA GLU A 725 -26.60 5.36 -5.03
C GLU A 725 -25.89 6.65 -5.41
N LEU A 726 -24.99 6.55 -6.38
CA LEU A 726 -24.21 7.67 -6.89
C LEU A 726 -23.93 7.48 -8.39
N ILE A 727 -24.15 8.52 -9.17
CA ILE A 727 -23.62 8.68 -10.52
C ILE A 727 -22.85 9.99 -10.56
N SER A 728 -21.55 9.93 -10.86
CA SER A 728 -20.75 11.15 -10.93
C SER A 728 -19.86 11.18 -12.16
N LEU A 729 -19.72 12.36 -12.73
CA LEU A 729 -18.80 12.67 -13.82
C LEU A 729 -17.86 13.79 -13.38
N ALA A 730 -16.56 13.54 -13.42
CA ALA A 730 -15.54 14.52 -13.08
C ALA A 730 -14.60 14.79 -14.25
N VAL A 731 -14.18 16.05 -14.38
CA VAL A 731 -13.11 16.48 -15.29
C VAL A 731 -12.05 17.16 -14.43
N PHE A 732 -10.79 16.85 -14.65
CA PHE A 732 -9.69 17.45 -13.92
C PHE A 732 -8.57 17.91 -14.84
N TYR A 733 -7.85 18.95 -14.40
CA TYR A 733 -6.64 19.47 -15.01
C TYR A 733 -5.62 19.78 -13.93
N LYS A 734 -4.36 19.36 -14.16
CA LYS A 734 -3.23 19.62 -13.26
C LYS A 734 -2.06 20.14 -14.05
N HIS A 735 -1.48 21.23 -13.61
CA HIS A 735 -0.25 21.79 -14.16
C HIS A 735 0.88 21.69 -13.15
N PHE A 736 2.01 21.14 -13.58
CA PHE A 736 3.21 20.90 -12.77
C PHE A 736 4.32 21.85 -13.23
N ASP A 737 4.85 22.61 -12.32
CA ASP A 737 6.07 23.37 -12.48
C ASP A 737 7.24 22.58 -11.87
N SER A 738 8.25 22.32 -12.69
CA SER A 738 9.47 21.60 -12.30
C SER A 738 9.23 20.18 -11.73
N PRO A 739 8.42 19.30 -12.36
CA PRO A 739 8.16 17.95 -11.86
C PRO A 739 9.46 17.14 -11.79
N ILE A 740 9.56 16.30 -10.74
CA ILE A 740 10.70 15.40 -10.57
C ILE A 740 10.41 14.12 -11.35
N GLU A 741 11.25 13.83 -12.33
CA GLU A 741 11.11 12.72 -13.25
C GLU A 741 12.36 11.85 -13.29
N TRP A 742 12.19 10.59 -13.64
CA TRP A 742 13.31 9.69 -13.87
C TRP A 742 14.10 10.12 -15.11
N THR A 743 15.41 10.08 -14.98
CA THR A 743 16.38 10.24 -16.04
C THR A 743 17.41 9.11 -15.98
N TYR A 744 18.36 9.12 -16.89
CA TYR A 744 19.42 8.12 -16.92
C TYR A 744 20.73 8.75 -17.39
N THR A 745 21.83 8.10 -17.01
CA THR A 745 23.19 8.43 -17.48
C THR A 745 23.85 7.14 -17.94
N VAL A 746 24.53 7.18 -19.09
CA VAL A 746 25.37 6.08 -19.54
C VAL A 746 26.70 6.18 -18.83
N ALA A 747 27.05 5.18 -18.02
CA ALA A 747 28.27 5.19 -17.21
C ALA A 747 29.51 4.63 -17.95
N GLY A 748 29.34 4.13 -19.16
CA GLY A 748 30.34 3.48 -20.00
C GLY A 748 29.92 2.06 -20.34
N GLY A 749 30.18 1.63 -21.58
CA GLY A 749 29.76 0.32 -22.06
C GLY A 749 28.25 0.12 -22.04
N THR A 750 27.78 -0.97 -21.44
CA THR A 750 26.37 -1.34 -21.33
C THR A 750 25.72 -0.91 -20.01
N ASP A 751 26.48 -0.31 -19.08
CA ASP A 751 26.00 0.04 -17.76
C ASP A 751 25.14 1.29 -17.78
N LEU A 752 23.92 1.14 -17.29
CA LEU A 752 22.95 2.20 -17.12
C LEU A 752 22.90 2.62 -15.65
N ILE A 753 22.91 3.92 -15.44
CA ILE A 753 22.61 4.52 -14.14
C ILE A 753 21.34 5.36 -14.28
N TYR A 754 20.28 4.93 -13.63
CA TYR A 754 19.08 5.74 -13.49
C TYR A 754 19.27 6.80 -12.42
N SER A 755 18.62 7.96 -12.58
CA SER A 755 18.65 9.06 -11.63
C SER A 755 17.36 9.88 -11.70
N TYR A 756 17.32 11.00 -11.04
CA TYR A 756 16.19 11.91 -10.95
C TYR A 756 16.58 13.29 -11.49
N LYS A 757 15.60 13.97 -12.12
CA LYS A 757 15.79 15.30 -12.67
C LYS A 757 14.48 16.08 -12.62
N ASN A 758 14.55 17.41 -12.40
CA ASN A 758 13.39 18.25 -12.62
C ASN A 758 13.20 18.45 -14.13
N ALA A 759 12.07 18.06 -14.66
CA ALA A 759 11.66 18.45 -16.01
C ALA A 759 11.16 19.91 -15.99
N LYS A 760 10.99 20.54 -17.15
CA LYS A 760 10.53 21.92 -17.28
C LYS A 760 9.11 22.09 -16.73
N SER A 761 8.18 21.26 -17.22
CA SER A 761 6.79 21.27 -16.80
C SER A 761 6.12 19.95 -17.11
N ALA A 762 4.94 19.71 -16.52
CA ALA A 762 4.06 18.66 -16.98
C ALA A 762 2.60 19.10 -16.89
N SER A 763 1.77 18.43 -17.65
CA SER A 763 0.31 18.56 -17.56
C SER A 763 -0.33 17.16 -17.43
N ASN A 764 -1.40 17.07 -16.65
CA ASN A 764 -2.20 15.86 -16.49
C ASN A 764 -3.68 16.24 -16.46
N TYR A 765 -4.49 15.65 -17.32
CA TYR A 765 -5.92 15.91 -17.40
C TYR A 765 -6.70 14.67 -17.78
N GLY A 766 -7.97 14.65 -17.42
CA GLY A 766 -8.79 13.48 -17.69
C GLY A 766 -10.24 13.63 -17.28
N ILE A 767 -10.97 12.56 -17.53
CA ILE A 767 -12.39 12.40 -17.23
C ILE A 767 -12.55 11.14 -16.40
N GLU A 768 -13.33 11.23 -15.31
CA GLU A 768 -13.68 10.10 -14.43
C GLU A 768 -15.20 9.93 -14.40
N LEU A 769 -15.67 8.69 -14.52
CA LEU A 769 -17.06 8.30 -14.36
C LEU A 769 -17.16 7.28 -13.22
N ASP A 770 -18.05 7.55 -12.25
CA ASP A 770 -18.35 6.64 -11.13
C ASP A 770 -19.86 6.39 -11.09
N ILE A 771 -20.25 5.11 -11.14
CA ILE A 771 -21.64 4.67 -11.07
C ILE A 771 -21.75 3.62 -9.97
N ARG A 772 -22.66 3.85 -9.03
CA ARG A 772 -23.08 2.85 -8.01
C ARG A 772 -24.60 2.86 -8.02
N LYS A 773 -25.19 1.78 -8.51
CA LYS A 773 -26.62 1.70 -8.77
C LYS A 773 -27.20 0.33 -8.42
N SER A 774 -28.35 0.32 -7.71
CA SER A 774 -29.20 -0.87 -7.61
C SER A 774 -29.85 -1.13 -8.99
N LEU A 775 -30.03 -2.39 -9.32
CA LEU A 775 -30.70 -2.79 -10.56
C LEU A 775 -32.20 -3.05 -10.36
N ASP A 776 -32.79 -2.56 -9.26
CA ASP A 776 -34.22 -2.66 -8.96
C ASP A 776 -35.10 -2.06 -10.07
N PHE A 777 -34.63 -1.01 -10.74
CA PHE A 777 -35.34 -0.32 -11.83
C PHE A 777 -35.58 -1.21 -13.08
N ILE A 778 -34.81 -2.31 -13.22
CA ILE A 778 -35.00 -3.32 -14.26
C ILE A 778 -35.56 -4.65 -13.71
N GLY A 779 -36.05 -4.65 -12.45
CA GLY A 779 -36.65 -5.82 -11.81
C GLY A 779 -35.65 -6.76 -11.12
N LEU A 780 -34.33 -6.45 -11.13
CA LEU A 780 -33.28 -7.26 -10.48
C LEU A 780 -33.01 -6.75 -9.06
N ARG A 781 -33.97 -6.99 -8.15
CA ARG A 781 -33.99 -6.40 -6.79
C ARG A 781 -32.79 -6.73 -5.90
N ASP A 782 -32.19 -7.92 -6.09
CA ASP A 782 -31.06 -8.38 -5.28
C ASP A 782 -29.70 -8.01 -5.91
N PHE A 783 -29.71 -7.33 -7.07
CA PHE A 783 -28.51 -6.98 -7.81
C PHE A 783 -28.15 -5.51 -7.67
N SER A 784 -26.86 -5.24 -7.55
CA SER A 784 -26.28 -3.90 -7.67
C SER A 784 -25.06 -3.91 -8.61
N TRP A 785 -24.89 -2.79 -9.28
CA TRP A 785 -23.82 -2.60 -10.25
C TRP A 785 -22.94 -1.42 -9.83
N SER A 786 -21.62 -1.61 -9.87
CA SER A 786 -20.65 -0.55 -9.77
C SER A 786 -19.83 -0.48 -11.05
N PHE A 787 -19.54 0.75 -11.49
CA PHE A 787 -18.65 1.02 -12.60
C PHE A 787 -17.79 2.24 -12.31
N ASN A 788 -16.47 2.08 -12.47
CA ASN A 788 -15.50 3.14 -12.36
C ASN A 788 -14.67 3.17 -13.63
N GLY A 789 -14.75 4.25 -14.38
CA GLY A 789 -13.97 4.47 -15.59
C GLY A 789 -13.20 5.77 -15.53
N ALA A 790 -11.97 5.79 -16.06
CA ALA A 790 -11.19 7.01 -16.23
C ALA A 790 -10.47 7.00 -17.57
N LEU A 791 -10.44 8.15 -18.22
CA LEU A 791 -9.61 8.46 -19.39
C LEU A 791 -8.65 9.57 -18.99
N ILE A 792 -7.34 9.33 -19.11
CA ILE A 792 -6.31 10.21 -18.59
C ILE A 792 -5.23 10.43 -19.64
N LYS A 793 -4.80 11.68 -19.81
CA LYS A 793 -3.68 12.04 -20.68
C LYS A 793 -2.72 12.95 -19.92
N SER A 794 -1.43 12.66 -20.02
CA SER A 794 -0.39 13.51 -19.46
C SER A 794 0.70 13.79 -20.48
N LYS A 795 1.48 14.85 -20.22
CA LYS A 795 2.64 15.21 -21.02
C LYS A 795 3.69 15.86 -20.10
N VAL A 796 4.86 15.27 -20.04
CA VAL A 796 6.08 15.85 -19.44
C VAL A 796 6.84 16.56 -20.55
N GLN A 797 7.32 17.78 -20.28
CA GLN A 797 8.12 18.57 -21.17
C GLN A 797 9.50 18.82 -20.55
N PHE A 798 10.53 18.45 -21.27
CA PHE A 798 11.90 18.72 -20.91
C PHE A 798 12.40 20.01 -21.59
N GLU A 799 13.57 20.49 -21.20
CA GLU A 799 14.19 21.64 -21.82
C GLU A 799 14.59 21.31 -23.29
N LYS A 800 14.57 22.34 -24.15
CA LYS A 800 14.98 22.17 -25.54
C LYS A 800 16.45 21.70 -25.62
N GLY A 801 16.69 20.60 -26.32
CA GLY A 801 18.02 19.99 -26.43
C GLY A 801 18.39 19.05 -25.29
N ALA A 802 17.44 18.72 -24.40
CA ALA A 802 17.64 17.67 -23.42
C ALA A 802 17.77 16.30 -24.11
N LYS A 803 18.48 15.36 -23.47
CA LYS A 803 18.58 13.97 -23.93
C LYS A 803 17.26 13.20 -23.73
N GLU A 804 16.44 13.66 -22.77
CA GLU A 804 15.13 13.10 -22.51
C GLU A 804 14.10 13.60 -23.52
N GLU A 805 13.21 12.73 -23.94
CA GLU A 805 12.09 13.10 -24.80
C GLU A 805 10.85 13.54 -24.02
N ASN A 806 10.02 14.35 -24.66
CA ASN A 806 8.69 14.65 -24.14
C ASN A 806 7.82 13.40 -24.18
N ARG A 807 7.24 13.02 -23.04
CA ARG A 807 6.55 11.74 -22.89
C ARG A 807 5.35 11.86 -21.93
N PRO A 808 4.46 10.86 -21.86
CA PRO A 808 3.54 10.74 -20.76
C PRO A 808 4.26 10.61 -19.41
N MET A 809 3.61 10.98 -18.31
CA MET A 809 4.15 10.75 -16.97
C MET A 809 4.32 9.25 -16.71
N GLN A 810 5.40 8.88 -16.04
CA GLN A 810 5.69 7.49 -15.71
C GLN A 810 4.57 6.90 -14.84
N GLY A 811 4.16 5.68 -15.17
CA GLY A 811 3.08 4.97 -14.50
C GLY A 811 1.67 5.39 -14.92
N GLN A 812 1.51 6.50 -15.66
CA GLN A 812 0.20 6.95 -16.12
C GLN A 812 -0.36 6.00 -17.17
N SER A 813 -1.56 5.49 -16.88
CA SER A 813 -2.35 4.70 -17.84
C SER A 813 -3.35 5.59 -18.57
N PRO A 814 -3.53 5.44 -19.89
CA PRO A 814 -4.48 6.24 -20.65
C PRO A 814 -5.94 5.96 -20.31
N TYR A 815 -6.25 4.77 -19.80
CA TYR A 815 -7.57 4.43 -19.31
C TYR A 815 -7.52 3.42 -18.15
N LEU A 816 -8.53 3.51 -17.30
CA LEU A 816 -8.78 2.59 -16.19
C LEU A 816 -10.25 2.17 -16.25
N ILE A 817 -10.53 0.88 -16.09
CA ILE A 817 -11.89 0.34 -16.04
C ILE A 817 -11.97 -0.64 -14.87
N ASN A 818 -12.87 -0.36 -13.94
CA ASN A 818 -13.28 -1.27 -12.88
C ASN A 818 -14.79 -1.41 -12.94
N THR A 819 -15.32 -2.62 -12.96
CA THR A 819 -16.74 -2.85 -12.86
C THR A 819 -17.03 -4.07 -12.00
N GLY A 820 -18.14 -4.00 -11.26
CA GLY A 820 -18.56 -5.08 -10.37
C GLY A 820 -20.07 -5.28 -10.45
N LEU A 821 -20.48 -6.54 -10.54
CA LEU A 821 -21.85 -6.97 -10.37
C LEU A 821 -21.96 -7.73 -9.06
N PHE A 822 -22.85 -7.28 -8.18
CA PHE A 822 -23.05 -7.81 -6.87
C PHE A 822 -24.47 -8.39 -6.77
N TYR A 823 -24.59 -9.60 -6.26
CA TYR A 823 -25.85 -10.23 -5.90
C TYR A 823 -25.87 -10.46 -4.40
N LYS A 824 -26.90 -9.96 -3.72
CA LYS A 824 -27.10 -10.14 -2.28
C LYS A 824 -28.49 -10.69 -2.01
N ASN A 825 -28.56 -11.87 -1.45
CA ASN A 825 -29.83 -12.50 -1.08
C ASN A 825 -29.90 -12.65 0.43
N GLU A 826 -30.71 -11.81 1.08
CA GLU A 826 -30.85 -11.80 2.54
C GLU A 826 -31.51 -13.08 3.10
N PRO A 827 -32.60 -13.63 2.51
CA PRO A 827 -33.18 -14.89 2.97
C PRO A 827 -32.19 -16.06 2.94
N LEU A 828 -31.38 -16.18 1.89
CA LEU A 828 -30.37 -17.23 1.73
C LEU A 828 -29.06 -16.88 2.46
N LYS A 829 -28.92 -15.67 3.00
CA LYS A 829 -27.70 -15.14 3.61
C LYS A 829 -26.48 -15.35 2.71
N MET A 830 -26.62 -15.01 1.45
CA MET A 830 -25.66 -15.29 0.39
C MET A 830 -25.26 -14.00 -0.33
N ASP A 831 -23.98 -13.81 -0.52
CA ASP A 831 -23.37 -12.70 -1.27
C ASP A 831 -22.51 -13.28 -2.40
N ILE A 832 -22.67 -12.75 -3.62
CA ILE A 832 -21.84 -13.08 -4.79
C ILE A 832 -21.35 -11.78 -5.40
N ALA A 833 -20.08 -11.71 -5.78
CA ALA A 833 -19.55 -10.59 -6.53
C ALA A 833 -18.72 -11.08 -7.72
N LEU A 834 -18.98 -10.50 -8.88
CA LEU A 834 -18.19 -10.67 -10.09
C LEU A 834 -17.54 -9.32 -10.41
N LEU A 835 -16.21 -9.28 -10.43
CA LEU A 835 -15.42 -8.07 -10.58
C LEU A 835 -14.57 -8.17 -11.83
N TYR A 836 -14.50 -7.11 -12.61
CA TYR A 836 -13.63 -6.98 -13.76
C TYR A 836 -12.76 -5.73 -13.63
N ASN A 837 -11.47 -5.87 -13.95
CA ASN A 837 -10.52 -4.77 -13.98
C ASN A 837 -9.70 -4.82 -15.27
N ARG A 838 -9.47 -3.67 -15.88
CA ARG A 838 -8.53 -3.48 -16.98
C ARG A 838 -7.85 -2.11 -16.88
N ILE A 839 -6.53 -2.11 -17.01
CA ILE A 839 -5.69 -0.92 -17.00
C ILE A 839 -5.00 -0.83 -18.36
N GLY A 840 -4.95 0.36 -18.96
CA GLY A 840 -4.26 0.62 -20.21
C GLY A 840 -2.73 0.51 -20.06
N LYS A 841 -2.01 0.46 -21.17
CA LYS A 841 -0.55 0.42 -21.15
C LYS A 841 0.03 1.64 -20.42
N ARG A 842 1.10 1.43 -19.62
CA ARG A 842 1.77 2.48 -18.84
C ARG A 842 3.29 2.31 -18.85
N ILE A 843 4.01 3.44 -18.85
CA ILE A 843 5.47 3.45 -18.78
C ILE A 843 5.89 2.96 -17.38
N ILE A 844 6.71 1.90 -17.32
CA ILE A 844 7.32 1.41 -16.08
C ILE A 844 8.82 1.68 -16.05
N GLY A 845 9.48 1.71 -17.22
CA GLY A 845 10.88 2.06 -17.38
C GLY A 845 11.02 3.16 -18.42
N VAL A 846 11.79 4.20 -18.08
CA VAL A 846 12.03 5.30 -19.00
C VAL A 846 13.10 4.90 -19.99
N GLY A 847 12.83 5.12 -21.28
CA GLY A 847 13.79 4.90 -22.36
C GLY A 847 14.95 5.90 -22.31
N ARG A 848 15.96 5.65 -23.13
CA ARG A 848 17.16 6.48 -23.20
C ARG A 848 17.53 6.83 -24.63
N SER A 849 18.21 7.94 -24.82
CA SER A 849 18.89 8.30 -26.07
C SER A 849 20.39 8.24 -25.89
N GLU A 850 21.09 7.61 -26.82
CA GLU A 850 22.54 7.56 -26.95
C GLU A 850 23.05 8.63 -27.92
N GLY A 851 22.11 9.32 -28.60
CA GLY A 851 22.38 10.44 -29.48
C GLY A 851 22.63 11.76 -28.76
N SER A 852 22.91 12.79 -29.54
CA SER A 852 23.11 14.16 -29.05
C SER A 852 21.83 14.84 -28.59
N SER A 853 20.66 14.33 -29.01
CA SER A 853 19.32 14.84 -28.72
C SER A 853 18.33 13.69 -28.46
N GLY A 854 17.34 13.91 -27.62
CA GLY A 854 16.23 12.97 -27.39
C GLY A 854 15.30 12.78 -28.60
N ASP A 855 15.43 13.62 -29.63
CA ASP A 855 14.64 13.54 -30.85
C ASP A 855 15.22 12.56 -31.91
N ASP A 856 16.43 12.03 -31.69
CA ASP A 856 17.03 11.05 -32.59
C ASP A 856 16.49 9.64 -32.32
N SER A 857 15.51 9.21 -33.12
CA SER A 857 14.86 7.92 -32.99
C SER A 857 15.80 6.72 -33.22
N ASN A 858 16.82 6.87 -34.08
CA ASN A 858 17.78 5.81 -34.39
C ASN A 858 18.84 5.61 -33.28
N ALA A 859 18.99 6.56 -32.39
CA ALA A 859 19.88 6.47 -31.24
C ALA A 859 19.15 6.24 -29.92
N ARG A 860 17.93 5.71 -29.97
CA ARG A 860 17.04 5.57 -28.80
C ARG A 860 16.77 4.12 -28.44
N VAL A 861 16.86 3.84 -27.13
CA VAL A 861 16.22 2.68 -26.51
C VAL A 861 14.84 3.11 -26.02
N PRO A 862 13.75 2.48 -26.46
CA PRO A 862 12.39 2.92 -26.14
C PRO A 862 12.03 2.77 -24.67
N HIS A 863 10.91 3.40 -24.27
CA HIS A 863 10.30 3.19 -22.96
C HIS A 863 9.79 1.74 -22.83
N SER A 864 9.94 1.17 -21.64
CA SER A 864 9.31 -0.11 -21.30
C SER A 864 7.91 0.13 -20.73
N TYR A 865 6.93 -0.60 -21.23
CA TYR A 865 5.52 -0.50 -20.87
C TYR A 865 5.03 -1.80 -20.24
N GLU A 866 4.27 -1.68 -19.16
CA GLU A 866 3.36 -2.73 -18.72
C GLU A 866 2.14 -2.73 -19.64
N MET A 867 1.82 -3.89 -20.20
CA MET A 867 0.74 -4.05 -21.18
C MET A 867 -0.61 -4.28 -20.50
N PRO A 868 -1.72 -3.88 -21.15
CA PRO A 868 -3.06 -4.11 -20.63
C PRO A 868 -3.35 -5.59 -20.40
N ARG A 869 -4.02 -5.91 -19.29
CA ARG A 869 -4.45 -7.26 -18.97
C ARG A 869 -5.90 -7.24 -18.43
N ASN A 870 -6.66 -8.26 -18.76
CA ASN A 870 -8.01 -8.46 -18.22
C ASN A 870 -7.89 -9.29 -16.93
N THR A 871 -8.47 -8.79 -15.84
CA THR A 871 -8.60 -9.55 -14.60
C THR A 871 -10.06 -9.70 -14.23
N ILE A 872 -10.48 -10.93 -13.96
CA ILE A 872 -11.82 -11.26 -13.48
C ILE A 872 -11.67 -11.96 -12.13
N ASP A 873 -12.36 -11.42 -11.13
CA ASP A 873 -12.44 -12.00 -9.80
C ASP A 873 -13.89 -12.41 -9.51
N LEU A 874 -14.07 -13.59 -8.94
CA LEU A 874 -15.36 -14.11 -8.48
C LEU A 874 -15.28 -14.39 -6.99
N SER A 875 -16.22 -13.85 -6.21
CA SER A 875 -16.36 -14.15 -4.80
C SER A 875 -17.75 -14.65 -4.46
N PHE A 876 -17.80 -15.58 -3.53
CA PHE A 876 -19.03 -16.17 -3.00
C PHE A 876 -18.90 -16.26 -1.48
N ALA A 877 -19.90 -15.75 -0.75
CA ALA A 877 -19.97 -15.88 0.69
C ALA A 877 -21.34 -16.40 1.10
N LYS A 878 -21.39 -17.31 2.07
CA LYS A 878 -22.62 -17.83 2.63
C LYS A 878 -22.51 -17.97 4.15
N LYS A 879 -23.51 -17.43 4.86
CA LYS A 879 -23.65 -17.58 6.31
C LYS A 879 -24.57 -18.76 6.64
N PHE A 880 -24.13 -19.59 7.54
CA PHE A 880 -24.87 -20.71 8.10
C PHE A 880 -25.23 -20.41 9.55
N GLY A 881 -26.51 -20.15 9.79
CA GLY A 881 -26.95 -19.64 11.10
C GLY A 881 -26.41 -18.27 11.42
N SER A 882 -26.02 -18.06 12.69
CA SER A 882 -25.42 -16.84 13.22
C SER A 882 -23.90 -16.95 13.40
N HIS A 883 -23.35 -18.15 13.37
CA HIS A 883 -21.97 -18.41 13.82
C HIS A 883 -20.99 -18.71 12.70
N LEU A 884 -21.39 -19.42 11.64
CA LEU A 884 -20.47 -19.87 10.60
C LEU A 884 -20.69 -19.10 9.29
N GLU A 885 -19.60 -18.57 8.73
CA GLU A 885 -19.55 -17.99 7.37
C GLU A 885 -18.48 -18.71 6.56
N LEU A 886 -18.86 -19.18 5.37
CA LEU A 886 -17.94 -19.76 4.39
C LEU A 886 -17.76 -18.77 3.23
N LYS A 887 -16.51 -18.56 2.83
CA LYS A 887 -16.13 -17.71 1.71
C LYS A 887 -15.29 -18.49 0.71
N LEU A 888 -15.69 -18.41 -0.56
CA LEU A 888 -14.92 -18.90 -1.70
C LEU A 888 -14.57 -17.71 -2.58
N ASN A 889 -13.33 -17.61 -3.01
CA ASN A 889 -12.91 -16.60 -3.98
C ASN A 889 -12.04 -17.24 -5.07
N ILE A 890 -12.21 -16.76 -6.29
CA ILE A 890 -11.36 -17.10 -7.42
C ILE A 890 -10.85 -15.77 -7.98
N ARG A 891 -9.57 -15.53 -7.83
CA ARG A 891 -8.93 -14.31 -8.31
C ARG A 891 -8.14 -14.60 -9.56
N ASP A 892 -8.14 -13.59 -10.46
CA ASP A 892 -7.49 -13.68 -11.75
C ASP A 892 -7.91 -14.95 -12.52
N LEU A 893 -9.23 -15.10 -12.70
CA LEU A 893 -9.85 -16.27 -13.32
C LEU A 893 -9.26 -16.57 -14.70
N LEU A 894 -8.91 -15.55 -15.47
CA LEU A 894 -8.33 -15.68 -16.80
C LEU A 894 -6.86 -16.11 -16.74
N ALA A 895 -6.12 -15.67 -15.72
CA ALA A 895 -4.68 -15.88 -15.55
C ALA A 895 -3.89 -15.57 -16.83
N GLU A 896 -4.24 -14.45 -17.48
CA GLU A 896 -3.52 -13.96 -18.66
C GLU A 896 -2.05 -13.71 -18.32
N LYS A 897 -1.14 -13.94 -19.26
CA LYS A 897 0.26 -13.58 -19.09
C LYS A 897 0.41 -12.08 -18.86
N VAL A 898 1.30 -11.72 -17.95
CA VAL A 898 1.75 -10.34 -17.76
C VAL A 898 2.88 -10.07 -18.75
N TYR A 899 2.71 -9.04 -19.56
CA TYR A 899 3.70 -8.62 -20.55
C TYR A 899 4.22 -7.22 -20.20
N TYR A 900 5.52 -7.08 -20.28
CA TYR A 900 6.21 -5.80 -20.37
C TYR A 900 6.89 -5.73 -21.73
N LYS A 901 6.67 -4.63 -22.44
CA LYS A 901 7.14 -4.48 -23.83
C LYS A 901 7.71 -3.09 -24.05
N GLN A 902 8.60 -2.98 -25.00
CA GLN A 902 9.02 -1.72 -25.58
C GLN A 902 8.74 -1.70 -27.08
N PHE A 903 8.59 -0.51 -27.65
CA PHE A 903 8.23 -0.30 -29.05
C PHE A 903 9.24 0.64 -29.67
N ALA A 904 10.06 0.11 -30.60
CA ALA A 904 11.08 0.87 -31.30
C ALA A 904 10.57 1.31 -32.67
N ASP A 905 10.58 2.60 -32.95
CA ASP A 905 10.39 3.13 -34.31
C ASP A 905 11.71 3.02 -35.06
N VAL A 906 11.83 1.99 -35.89
CA VAL A 906 13.06 1.64 -36.61
C VAL A 906 13.00 2.21 -38.03
N THR A 907 13.95 3.07 -38.38
CA THR A 907 14.13 3.58 -39.76
C THR A 907 15.22 2.79 -40.42
N TYR A 908 14.87 2.04 -41.45
CA TYR A 908 15.78 1.23 -42.23
C TYR A 908 16.55 2.08 -43.27
N SER A 909 17.63 1.52 -43.80
CA SER A 909 18.48 2.20 -44.80
C SER A 909 17.74 2.57 -46.11
N ASP A 910 16.61 1.91 -46.40
CA ASP A 910 15.75 2.21 -47.55
C ASP A 910 14.70 3.32 -47.26
N GLY A 911 14.74 3.93 -46.08
CA GLY A 911 13.84 4.99 -45.63
C GLY A 911 12.48 4.51 -45.14
N ARG A 912 12.22 3.20 -45.05
CA ARG A 912 10.99 2.68 -44.41
C ARG A 912 11.12 2.80 -42.90
N THR A 913 10.03 3.21 -42.24
CA THR A 913 9.92 3.18 -40.78
C THR A 913 8.91 2.12 -40.37
N LYS A 914 9.26 1.31 -39.37
CA LYS A 914 8.43 0.26 -38.82
C LYS A 914 8.53 0.29 -37.29
N GLU A 915 7.39 0.20 -36.59
CA GLU A 915 7.38 -0.06 -35.17
C GLU A 915 7.68 -1.54 -34.92
N VAL A 916 8.69 -1.80 -34.10
CA VAL A 916 9.11 -3.15 -33.69
C VAL A 916 8.80 -3.32 -32.21
N GLU A 917 8.20 -4.47 -31.89
CA GLU A 917 7.84 -4.85 -30.54
C GLU A 917 8.94 -5.75 -29.95
N GLU A 918 9.40 -5.42 -28.73
CA GLU A 918 10.38 -6.19 -27.98
C GLU A 918 9.82 -6.51 -26.59
N ILE A 919 9.84 -7.78 -26.17
CA ILE A 919 9.36 -8.22 -24.86
C ILE A 919 10.48 -8.06 -23.83
N THR A 920 10.33 -7.11 -22.90
CA THR A 920 11.30 -6.91 -21.83
C THR A 920 11.07 -7.86 -20.66
N ARG A 921 9.80 -8.25 -20.40
CA ARG A 921 9.45 -9.23 -19.37
C ARG A 921 8.13 -9.93 -19.70
N CYS A 922 8.05 -11.24 -19.43
CA CYS A 922 6.80 -11.99 -19.59
C CYS A 922 6.72 -13.12 -18.57
N TYR A 923 5.58 -13.26 -17.88
CA TYR A 923 5.33 -14.35 -16.92
C TYR A 923 3.85 -14.66 -16.74
N LYS A 924 3.55 -15.84 -16.15
CA LYS A 924 2.20 -16.24 -15.77
C LYS A 924 1.99 -16.09 -14.26
N PRO A 925 1.00 -15.33 -13.80
CA PRO A 925 0.76 -15.12 -12.36
C PRO A 925 0.05 -16.31 -11.68
N GLY A 926 -0.61 -17.19 -12.45
CA GLY A 926 -1.49 -18.25 -11.95
C GLY A 926 -2.84 -17.73 -11.43
N ARG A 927 -3.80 -18.64 -11.27
CA ARG A 927 -5.09 -18.36 -10.64
C ARG A 927 -5.00 -18.59 -9.14
N ASN A 928 -5.68 -17.76 -8.33
CA ASN A 928 -5.77 -17.97 -6.90
C ASN A 928 -7.19 -18.41 -6.53
N ILE A 929 -7.32 -19.63 -6.03
CA ILE A 929 -8.59 -20.20 -5.54
C ILE A 929 -8.51 -20.21 -4.02
N GLY A 930 -9.34 -19.44 -3.33
CA GLY A 930 -9.34 -19.28 -1.88
C GLY A 930 -10.58 -19.84 -1.22
N LEU A 931 -10.41 -20.52 -0.12
CA LEU A 931 -11.48 -20.97 0.77
C LEU A 931 -11.18 -20.49 2.19
N GLN A 932 -12.19 -19.92 2.86
CA GLN A 932 -12.09 -19.41 4.22
C GLN A 932 -13.35 -19.75 5.00
N ALA A 933 -13.19 -20.23 6.22
CA ALA A 933 -14.23 -20.41 7.19
C ALA A 933 -14.03 -19.40 8.34
N ILE A 934 -15.09 -18.68 8.69
CA ILE A 934 -15.12 -17.73 9.80
C ILE A 934 -16.16 -18.23 10.80
N TYR A 935 -15.73 -18.44 12.03
CA TYR A 935 -16.62 -18.82 13.12
C TYR A 935 -16.68 -17.68 14.15
N LYS A 936 -17.90 -17.25 14.47
CA LYS A 936 -18.20 -16.19 15.43
C LYS A 936 -18.88 -16.81 16.65
N PHE A 937 -18.24 -16.59 17.81
CA PHE A 937 -18.74 -17.04 19.11
C PHE A 937 -19.71 -16.04 19.71
#